data_a042f33175b8a63c90f2cc12bea0d3c1
#
_entry.id   a042f33175b8a63c90f2cc12bea0d3c1
#
_cell.length_a   1.000
_cell.length_b   1.000
_cell.length_c   1.000
_cell.angle_alpha   90.00
_cell.angle_beta   90.00
_cell.angle_gamma   90.00
#
_symmetry.space_group_name_H-M   'P 1'
#
loop_
_entity.id
_entity.type
_entity.pdbx_description
1 polymer ?
#
loop_
_entity_poly.entity_id
_entity_poly.type
_entity_poly.pdbx_seq_one_letter_code
_entity_poly.pdbx_strand_id
1 'polypeptide(L)'
;MRAIRQRNFVSLFKEKGKVAGLFALLSLFAAGSFLSVIGKHAYADTPWPTTAPAAICGNTTFLDGPSTAPSGAIVVPAGDNGSFNFNQPGATFWFETGTHTLANDIYGQIPAKANTTYIGAAGAILDGQNTNLYAFTGDVANVTIKYLTIKNFGRGNDNNNEGVVNHDSGTGWTVQYNTISDNDGAGVFLGTDDVVSYNCLKDNGQYGFSMFKPPVEGDSAIKNVTLDHNEISGNNTDNWEAQIPGCGCTGGGKFWDVNGATVTNNYVHDNKGTGLWADTNNIDFLFEGNYIDHNDGEGIWYEISYNATIRNNYISRNAWVSGNNNTGSPGPAIYLSESGGDARLATTVSGAAKIRIYNNNFDNNFSGVSVYENANRFCDSNGNTSKGYCTPFIDPTLIPETPRNYEYPNPISDTYPCYTDIADEPYTTDCRWHAKNIEVNNNEFHFDDTVVPCAGTYCGVQALFATGADNMSWSPYTVAGVQNDVMFNNNNSFHDNAYFGDWRFAKGYGETISFNTWKSSPYNQDADSTFTGNPNNGGGGGSTPPSVSNDIDADSSTLEGSVGEWQNWYSATVSQSNAEAHNGSHSLKVNVTDPWGWGVQTGNWPGFDTSEGLKKLSFWGKLGSGTNLQPKMTVKWLDSGYNVLQTNDVTLPVLTSTWQNVSALVDAPAGSATALVRLTGDGNAGDSVYLDDFVVGDAPNILDAGTAGGEGSAGQWQDWYSATIASSTEAAYTGTSSLKVNVTDPWGWGAQTANWPGFATGTGSKKVSYWAKQGTGAISNVTLRIKWFDGGQNLLQTDTVPLTSLSSSWQRGTATLTAPAGTATAYVDAYSTSGSAGDSLYLDDIILTDN
;
A
#
# COMPACT_ATOMS: atom_id res chain seq x y z
N MET A 1 -38.93 30.45 44.73
CA MET A 1 -39.64 29.99 45.98
C MET A 1 -39.58 28.49 46.09
N ARG A 2 -38.96 28.07 47.25
CA ARG A 2 -39.01 26.73 47.87
C ARG A 2 -38.29 25.61 47.09
N ALA A 3 -37.08 25.21 47.34
CA ALA A 3 -36.37 24.70 48.58
C ALA A 3 -37.08 23.53 49.26
N ILE A 4 -36.27 22.50 49.62
CA ILE A 4 -36.47 21.40 50.57
C ILE A 4 -36.60 20.01 49.86
N ARG A 5 -35.80 19.00 50.16
CA ARG A 5 -34.89 18.60 51.29
C ARG A 5 -34.09 17.37 50.90
N GLN A 6 -32.83 17.34 51.30
CA GLN A 6 -32.04 16.13 51.54
C GLN A 6 -32.66 15.29 52.67
N ARG A 7 -32.57 13.98 52.56
CA ARG A 7 -32.46 13.12 53.74
C ARG A 7 -31.58 11.92 53.48
N ASN A 8 -30.59 11.84 54.30
CA ASN A 8 -29.64 10.77 54.54
C ASN A 8 -30.31 9.41 54.83
N PHE A 9 -29.70 8.33 54.31
CA PHE A 9 -29.74 7.00 54.92
C PHE A 9 -28.32 6.50 55.06
N VAL A 10 -27.71 6.75 56.18
CA VAL A 10 -26.57 6.04 56.72
C VAL A 10 -27.07 5.31 57.94
N SER A 11 -26.88 4.03 57.99
CA SER A 11 -26.73 3.09 59.07
C SER A 11 -27.55 1.81 58.84
N LEU A 12 -26.82 0.75 58.60
CA LEU A 12 -26.96 -0.60 59.15
C LEU A 12 -26.14 -1.54 58.28
N PHE A 13 -24.92 -1.80 58.71
CA PHE A 13 -24.19 -3.07 58.58
C PHE A 13 -22.77 -2.86 59.11
N LYS A 14 -22.71 -2.77 60.46
CA LYS A 14 -21.49 -3.09 61.21
C LYS A 14 -21.78 -4.43 61.89
N GLU A 15 -20.95 -5.39 61.57
CA GLU A 15 -20.67 -6.66 62.19
C GLU A 15 -20.91 -7.86 61.27
N LYS A 16 -19.87 -8.22 60.55
CA LYS A 16 -19.45 -9.55 60.09
C LYS A 16 -18.40 -9.43 58.95
N GLY A 17 -17.20 -9.01 59.30
CA GLY A 17 -16.20 -8.80 58.30
C GLY A 17 -14.77 -8.86 58.85
N LYS A 18 -14.43 -9.83 59.67
CA LYS A 18 -13.04 -10.00 60.14
C LYS A 18 -12.39 -11.37 59.82
N VAL A 19 -13.00 -12.17 58.94
CA VAL A 19 -12.42 -13.46 58.54
C VAL A 19 -12.18 -13.54 57.00
N ALA A 20 -12.74 -12.61 56.22
CA ALA A 20 -12.55 -12.60 54.74
C ALA A 20 -11.31 -11.78 54.27
N GLY A 21 -10.66 -11.05 55.16
CA GLY A 21 -9.52 -10.17 54.77
C GLY A 21 -8.15 -10.84 54.70
N LEU A 22 -8.01 -12.09 55.15
CA LEU A 22 -6.72 -12.77 55.18
C LEU A 22 -6.54 -13.73 53.98
N PHE A 23 -7.59 -14.07 53.28
CA PHE A 23 -7.51 -14.88 52.03
C PHE A 23 -7.42 -14.05 50.77
N ALA A 24 -7.76 -12.76 50.77
CA ALA A 24 -7.63 -11.88 49.65
C ALA A 24 -6.22 -11.25 49.50
N LEU A 25 -5.44 -11.21 50.56
CA LEU A 25 -4.05 -10.68 50.47
C LEU A 25 -3.00 -11.76 50.10
N LEU A 26 -3.31 -13.04 50.20
CA LEU A 26 -2.42 -14.11 49.74
C LEU A 26 -2.67 -14.50 48.26
N SER A 27 -3.77 -14.11 47.68
CA SER A 27 -4.04 -14.31 46.23
C SER A 27 -3.51 -13.15 45.37
N LEU A 28 -3.22 -11.98 45.93
CA LEU A 28 -2.62 -10.85 45.19
C LEU A 28 -1.09 -10.88 45.15
N PHE A 29 -0.41 -11.64 46.03
CA PHE A 29 1.06 -11.82 45.98
C PHE A 29 1.50 -13.02 45.14
N ALA A 30 0.60 -13.92 44.76
CA ALA A 30 0.87 -15.01 43.85
C ALA A 30 0.58 -14.67 42.39
N ALA A 31 -0.15 -13.58 42.13
CA ALA A 31 -0.45 -13.09 40.78
C ALA A 31 0.55 -12.04 40.26
N GLY A 32 1.40 -11.49 41.14
CA GLY A 32 2.39 -10.47 40.79
C GLY A 32 3.74 -11.00 40.33
N SER A 33 3.96 -12.33 40.38
CA SER A 33 5.23 -12.94 40.00
C SER A 33 5.13 -13.92 38.82
N PHE A 34 3.98 -13.94 38.11
CA PHE A 34 3.75 -14.82 36.95
C PHE A 34 3.41 -14.05 35.65
N LEU A 35 3.67 -12.75 35.60
CA LEU A 35 3.36 -11.91 34.45
C LEU A 35 4.59 -11.34 33.74
N SER A 36 5.69 -12.09 33.74
CA SER A 36 6.86 -11.69 32.96
C SER A 36 7.50 -12.81 32.13
N VAL A 37 6.77 -13.88 31.82
CA VAL A 37 7.20 -14.87 30.80
C VAL A 37 5.97 -15.46 30.13
N ILE A 38 5.29 -14.69 29.26
CA ILE A 38 4.52 -15.24 28.15
C ILE A 38 4.74 -14.29 26.98
N GLY A 39 5.90 -14.39 26.40
CA GLY A 39 6.14 -13.91 25.06
C GLY A 39 6.39 -15.11 24.16
N LYS A 40 5.34 -15.65 23.62
CA LYS A 40 5.27 -16.37 22.36
C LYS A 40 3.80 -16.61 22.11
N HIS A 41 3.23 -15.79 21.23
CA HIS A 41 1.91 -16.07 20.70
C HIS A 41 1.94 -17.45 20.03
N ALA A 42 1.25 -18.41 20.62
CA ALA A 42 0.70 -19.48 19.83
C ALA A 42 -0.23 -18.78 18.84
N TYR A 43 0.01 -18.92 17.53
CA TYR A 43 -0.94 -18.54 16.51
C TYR A 43 -2.27 -19.25 16.83
N ALA A 44 -3.17 -18.52 17.47
CA ALA A 44 -4.59 -18.82 17.39
C ALA A 44 -4.96 -18.71 15.91
N ASP A 45 -5.97 -19.45 15.47
CA ASP A 45 -6.49 -19.35 14.10
C ASP A 45 -6.50 -17.88 13.65
N THR A 46 -5.99 -17.62 12.45
CA THR A 46 -5.87 -16.26 11.90
C THR A 46 -7.21 -15.54 12.03
N PRO A 47 -7.25 -14.30 12.52
CA PRO A 47 -8.50 -13.61 12.78
C PRO A 47 -9.26 -13.18 11.49
N TRP A 48 -8.64 -13.28 10.33
CA TRP A 48 -9.16 -12.91 9.01
C TRP A 48 -9.47 -14.16 8.15
N PRO A 49 -10.33 -14.03 7.11
CA PRO A 49 -10.55 -15.12 6.16
C PRO A 49 -9.29 -15.42 5.35
N THR A 50 -8.80 -16.65 5.40
CA THR A 50 -7.57 -17.09 4.72
C THR A 50 -7.80 -17.57 3.28
N THR A 51 -9.05 -17.68 2.87
CA THR A 51 -9.48 -18.07 1.53
C THR A 51 -10.67 -17.22 1.12
N ALA A 52 -10.79 -16.93 -0.16
CA ALA A 52 -11.98 -16.26 -0.67
C ALA A 52 -13.24 -16.98 -0.22
N PRO A 53 -14.29 -16.25 0.20
CA PRO A 53 -15.58 -16.85 0.53
C PRO A 53 -16.14 -17.65 -0.63
N ALA A 54 -17.03 -18.58 -0.33
CA ALA A 54 -17.77 -19.27 -1.38
C ALA A 54 -18.57 -18.23 -2.16
N ALA A 55 -18.49 -18.27 -3.49
CA ALA A 55 -19.20 -17.35 -4.35
C ALA A 55 -20.70 -17.39 -4.09
N ILE A 56 -21.30 -16.22 -4.01
CA ILE A 56 -22.76 -16.03 -3.94
C ILE A 56 -23.32 -15.89 -5.36
N CYS A 57 -22.61 -15.16 -6.21
CA CYS A 57 -22.99 -14.96 -7.59
C CYS A 57 -23.07 -16.31 -8.33
N GLY A 58 -24.24 -16.60 -8.88
CA GLY A 58 -24.53 -17.87 -9.55
C GLY A 58 -24.75 -19.08 -8.63
N ASN A 59 -24.74 -18.88 -7.32
CA ASN A 59 -24.97 -19.96 -6.36
C ASN A 59 -26.47 -20.15 -6.08
N THR A 60 -27.08 -21.10 -6.79
CA THR A 60 -28.52 -21.40 -6.67
C THR A 60 -28.93 -21.88 -5.27
N THR A 61 -27.98 -22.40 -4.47
CA THR A 61 -28.28 -22.79 -3.08
C THR A 61 -28.67 -21.59 -2.22
N PHE A 62 -28.13 -20.40 -2.52
CA PHE A 62 -28.47 -19.17 -1.83
C PHE A 62 -29.53 -18.35 -2.56
N LEU A 63 -29.51 -18.33 -3.90
CA LEU A 63 -30.25 -17.36 -4.72
C LEU A 63 -31.59 -17.89 -5.23
N ASP A 64 -31.83 -19.20 -5.18
CA ASP A 64 -33.10 -19.77 -5.60
C ASP A 64 -34.15 -19.66 -4.49
N GLY A 65 -35.26 -19.01 -4.80
CA GLY A 65 -36.37 -18.89 -3.90
C GLY A 65 -37.33 -20.10 -3.90
N PRO A 66 -38.43 -20.02 -3.10
CA PRO A 66 -39.37 -21.14 -2.95
C PRO A 66 -40.04 -21.50 -4.27
N SER A 67 -40.12 -22.78 -4.55
CA SER A 67 -40.78 -23.31 -5.76
C SER A 67 -42.31 -23.19 -5.78
N THR A 68 -42.90 -22.79 -4.65
CA THR A 68 -44.34 -22.58 -4.48
C THR A 68 -44.59 -21.30 -3.72
N ALA A 69 -45.67 -20.62 -4.09
CA ALA A 69 -46.03 -19.37 -3.43
C ALA A 69 -46.22 -19.57 -1.92
N PRO A 70 -45.64 -18.70 -1.07
CA PRO A 70 -45.96 -18.71 0.37
C PRO A 70 -47.44 -18.55 0.62
N SER A 71 -47.96 -19.12 1.71
CA SER A 71 -49.38 -19.03 2.04
C SER A 71 -49.84 -17.58 2.18
N GLY A 72 -50.88 -17.21 1.43
CA GLY A 72 -51.43 -15.86 1.42
C GLY A 72 -50.69 -14.87 0.50
N ALA A 73 -49.67 -15.32 -0.21
CA ALA A 73 -48.97 -14.47 -1.18
C ALA A 73 -49.83 -14.24 -2.43
N ILE A 74 -49.70 -13.04 -2.98
CA ILE A 74 -50.29 -12.66 -4.28
C ILE A 74 -49.34 -13.11 -5.34
N VAL A 75 -49.79 -13.98 -6.24
CA VAL A 75 -48.98 -14.50 -7.35
C VAL A 75 -48.82 -13.44 -8.42
N VAL A 76 -47.59 -13.16 -8.78
CA VAL A 76 -47.23 -12.28 -9.91
C VAL A 76 -46.84 -13.21 -11.07
N PRO A 77 -47.63 -13.31 -12.13
CA PRO A 77 -47.35 -14.24 -13.26
C PRO A 77 -46.14 -13.73 -14.07
N ALA A 78 -45.39 -14.67 -14.63
CA ALA A 78 -44.33 -14.31 -15.59
C ALA A 78 -44.92 -13.57 -16.82
N GLY A 79 -44.16 -12.64 -17.40
CA GLY A 79 -44.55 -11.82 -18.55
C GLY A 79 -44.68 -10.34 -18.21
N ASP A 80 -45.53 -9.64 -18.97
CA ASP A 80 -45.79 -8.21 -18.78
C ASP A 80 -46.65 -7.93 -17.52
N ASN A 81 -46.07 -7.29 -16.55
CA ASN A 81 -46.68 -6.85 -15.29
C ASN A 81 -46.89 -5.33 -15.24
N GLY A 82 -46.80 -4.59 -16.36
CA GLY A 82 -46.97 -3.12 -16.39
C GLY A 82 -48.31 -2.62 -15.85
N SER A 83 -49.37 -3.44 -15.89
CA SER A 83 -50.68 -3.14 -15.32
C SER A 83 -50.97 -3.88 -14.00
N PHE A 84 -50.02 -4.62 -13.46
CA PHE A 84 -50.21 -5.39 -12.24
C PHE A 84 -50.34 -4.47 -11.01
N ASN A 85 -51.28 -4.78 -10.12
CA ASN A 85 -51.53 -3.95 -8.95
C ASN A 85 -50.59 -4.25 -7.78
N PHE A 86 -49.48 -3.57 -7.70
CA PHE A 86 -48.55 -3.61 -6.57
C PHE A 86 -48.92 -2.68 -5.41
N ASN A 87 -50.00 -1.88 -5.54
CA ASN A 87 -50.40 -0.91 -4.51
C ASN A 87 -51.18 -1.56 -3.36
N GLN A 88 -50.57 -2.45 -2.61
CA GLN A 88 -51.14 -3.18 -1.48
C GLN A 88 -50.20 -3.23 -0.28
N PRO A 89 -50.28 -2.26 0.63
CA PRO A 89 -49.45 -2.22 1.85
C PRO A 89 -49.55 -3.50 2.68
N GLY A 90 -48.42 -4.03 3.16
CA GLY A 90 -48.37 -5.24 3.98
C GLY A 90 -48.55 -6.54 3.19
N ALA A 91 -48.74 -6.48 1.87
CA ALA A 91 -48.87 -7.69 1.05
C ALA A 91 -47.55 -8.42 0.88
N THR A 92 -47.64 -9.73 0.59
CA THR A 92 -46.56 -10.54 0.08
C THR A 92 -46.81 -10.82 -1.39
N PHE A 93 -45.91 -10.44 -2.28
CA PHE A 93 -45.96 -10.76 -3.69
C PHE A 93 -44.95 -11.89 -3.97
N TRP A 94 -45.37 -12.89 -4.73
CA TRP A 94 -44.52 -13.98 -5.15
C TRP A 94 -44.46 -14.06 -6.67
N PHE A 95 -43.26 -13.81 -7.23
CA PHE A 95 -42.98 -13.80 -8.65
C PHE A 95 -42.74 -15.26 -9.13
N GLU A 96 -43.51 -15.72 -10.08
CA GLU A 96 -43.33 -17.02 -10.68
C GLU A 96 -41.98 -17.15 -11.40
N THR A 97 -41.53 -18.38 -11.64
CA THR A 97 -40.36 -18.64 -12.47
C THR A 97 -40.54 -18.03 -13.86
N GLY A 98 -39.54 -17.28 -14.33
CA GLY A 98 -39.55 -16.65 -15.67
C GLY A 98 -39.27 -15.14 -15.61
N THR A 99 -39.33 -14.51 -16.77
CA THR A 99 -39.05 -13.05 -16.90
C THR A 99 -40.33 -12.26 -16.66
N HIS A 100 -40.20 -11.24 -15.79
CA HIS A 100 -41.24 -10.25 -15.48
C HIS A 100 -40.76 -8.90 -16.03
N THR A 101 -41.57 -8.25 -16.82
CA THR A 101 -41.34 -6.87 -17.30
C THR A 101 -42.38 -5.93 -16.70
N LEU A 102 -42.03 -4.67 -16.58
CA LEU A 102 -42.90 -3.60 -16.13
C LEU A 102 -43.40 -2.77 -17.34
N ALA A 103 -44.13 -1.69 -17.10
CA ALA A 103 -44.52 -0.81 -18.19
C ALA A 103 -43.27 -0.36 -18.98
N ASN A 104 -43.32 -0.45 -20.29
CA ASN A 104 -42.19 -0.10 -21.17
C ASN A 104 -42.06 1.43 -21.34
N ASP A 105 -41.76 2.12 -20.25
CA ASP A 105 -41.44 3.53 -20.18
C ASP A 105 -40.42 3.80 -19.08
N ILE A 106 -39.86 5.02 -19.08
CA ILE A 106 -38.78 5.38 -18.14
C ILE A 106 -39.20 5.26 -16.65
N TYR A 107 -40.45 5.34 -16.33
CA TYR A 107 -41.02 5.23 -14.99
C TYR A 107 -41.82 3.94 -14.76
N GLY A 108 -41.62 2.95 -15.59
CA GLY A 108 -42.14 1.61 -15.36
C GLY A 108 -41.43 0.96 -14.19
N GLN A 109 -41.96 1.11 -12.97
CA GLN A 109 -41.32 0.71 -11.71
C GLN A 109 -42.34 0.16 -10.72
N ILE A 110 -41.87 -0.52 -9.70
CA ILE A 110 -42.71 -0.96 -8.57
C ILE A 110 -42.63 0.08 -7.47
N PRO A 111 -43.68 0.90 -7.25
CA PRO A 111 -43.74 1.85 -6.12
C PRO A 111 -44.04 1.06 -4.84
N ALA A 112 -43.01 0.62 -4.14
CA ALA A 112 -43.13 -0.18 -2.93
C ALA A 112 -44.04 0.48 -1.89
N LYS A 113 -44.65 -0.34 -1.06
CA LYS A 113 -45.50 0.10 0.06
C LYS A 113 -44.92 -0.41 1.38
N ALA A 114 -45.18 0.31 2.45
CA ALA A 114 -44.71 -0.05 3.79
C ALA A 114 -45.11 -1.47 4.18
N ASN A 115 -44.18 -2.20 4.80
CA ASN A 115 -44.34 -3.56 5.29
C ASN A 115 -44.65 -4.60 4.18
N THR A 116 -44.24 -4.36 2.93
CA THR A 116 -44.48 -5.23 1.77
C THR A 116 -43.29 -6.16 1.55
N THR A 117 -43.59 -7.39 1.14
CA THR A 117 -42.58 -8.41 0.84
C THR A 117 -42.67 -8.84 -0.63
N TYR A 118 -41.53 -8.85 -1.33
CA TYR A 118 -41.40 -9.32 -2.71
C TYR A 118 -40.48 -10.54 -2.72
N ILE A 119 -40.95 -11.67 -3.22
CA ILE A 119 -40.23 -12.95 -3.21
C ILE A 119 -40.24 -13.53 -4.61
N GLY A 120 -39.05 -13.82 -5.17
CA GLY A 120 -38.95 -14.57 -6.41
C GLY A 120 -39.03 -16.08 -6.20
N ALA A 121 -39.62 -16.80 -7.14
CA ALA A 121 -39.37 -18.21 -7.31
C ALA A 121 -37.94 -18.46 -7.83
N ALA A 122 -37.45 -19.69 -7.77
CA ALA A 122 -36.23 -20.05 -8.47
C ALA A 122 -36.29 -19.65 -9.96
N GLY A 123 -35.32 -18.82 -10.40
CA GLY A 123 -35.28 -18.29 -11.79
C GLY A 123 -36.31 -17.19 -12.10
N ALA A 124 -36.86 -16.49 -11.11
CA ALA A 124 -37.67 -15.28 -11.32
C ALA A 124 -36.75 -14.09 -11.65
N ILE A 125 -36.98 -13.46 -12.78
CA ILE A 125 -36.18 -12.33 -13.30
C ILE A 125 -37.09 -11.11 -13.46
N LEU A 126 -36.73 -10.01 -12.80
CA LEU A 126 -37.32 -8.69 -13.05
C LEU A 126 -36.41 -7.93 -14.00
N ASP A 127 -36.90 -7.65 -15.22
CA ASP A 127 -36.12 -7.11 -16.32
C ASP A 127 -36.60 -5.68 -16.67
N GLY A 128 -35.69 -4.73 -16.55
CA GLY A 128 -35.92 -3.30 -16.85
C GLY A 128 -35.93 -2.96 -18.34
N GLN A 129 -35.71 -3.94 -19.22
CA GLN A 129 -35.81 -3.81 -20.68
C GLN A 129 -34.87 -2.75 -21.28
N ASN A 130 -33.82 -2.35 -20.56
CA ASN A 130 -32.95 -1.20 -20.88
C ASN A 130 -33.78 0.10 -21.13
N THR A 131 -34.91 0.24 -20.44
CA THR A 131 -35.84 1.39 -20.58
C THR A 131 -36.23 1.93 -19.22
N ASN A 132 -36.57 1.05 -18.29
CA ASN A 132 -37.00 1.45 -16.96
C ASN A 132 -35.82 1.97 -16.13
N LEU A 133 -35.99 3.11 -15.45
CA LEU A 133 -34.91 3.67 -14.60
C LEU A 133 -34.72 2.85 -13.33
N TYR A 134 -35.79 2.46 -12.67
CA TYR A 134 -35.79 1.86 -11.36
C TYR A 134 -36.62 0.58 -11.30
N ALA A 135 -36.22 -0.39 -10.50
CA ALA A 135 -37.03 -1.58 -10.22
C ALA A 135 -37.98 -1.31 -9.05
N PHE A 136 -37.45 -0.79 -7.94
CA PHE A 136 -38.22 -0.51 -6.74
C PHE A 136 -37.97 0.91 -6.22
N THR A 137 -39.05 1.68 -6.02
CA THR A 137 -39.03 3.05 -5.52
C THR A 137 -39.95 3.18 -4.30
N GLY A 138 -39.87 4.29 -3.60
CA GLY A 138 -40.76 4.67 -2.50
C GLY A 138 -40.01 4.91 -1.20
N ASP A 139 -40.07 6.13 -0.67
CA ASP A 139 -39.61 6.47 0.69
C ASP A 139 -40.60 5.89 1.74
N VAL A 140 -40.58 4.58 1.89
CA VAL A 140 -41.46 3.82 2.78
C VAL A 140 -40.67 2.86 3.64
N ALA A 141 -41.25 2.45 4.79
CA ALA A 141 -40.55 1.62 5.74
C ALA A 141 -40.84 0.12 5.57
N ASN A 142 -39.85 -0.70 5.98
CA ASN A 142 -39.96 -2.14 6.19
C ASN A 142 -40.35 -2.93 4.93
N VAL A 143 -39.66 -2.73 3.84
CA VAL A 143 -39.82 -3.52 2.60
C VAL A 143 -38.83 -4.67 2.59
N THR A 144 -39.27 -5.87 2.14
CA THR A 144 -38.41 -7.03 1.98
C THR A 144 -38.36 -7.47 0.52
N ILE A 145 -37.16 -7.66 -0.06
CA ILE A 145 -36.95 -8.14 -1.42
C ILE A 145 -36.02 -9.35 -1.36
N LYS A 146 -36.47 -10.50 -1.88
CA LYS A 146 -35.68 -11.75 -1.82
C LYS A 146 -35.80 -12.58 -3.10
N TYR A 147 -34.70 -13.26 -3.46
CA TYR A 147 -34.65 -14.29 -4.49
C TYR A 147 -35.03 -13.81 -5.89
N LEU A 148 -34.79 -12.57 -6.21
CA LEU A 148 -35.01 -12.01 -7.55
C LEU A 148 -33.70 -11.79 -8.28
N THR A 149 -33.66 -12.08 -9.56
CA THR A 149 -32.67 -11.50 -10.47
C THR A 149 -33.23 -10.19 -11.00
N ILE A 150 -32.55 -9.06 -10.71
CA ILE A 150 -32.97 -7.71 -11.09
C ILE A 150 -31.92 -7.13 -12.03
N LYS A 151 -32.29 -6.87 -13.28
CA LYS A 151 -31.32 -6.48 -14.30
C LYS A 151 -31.91 -5.55 -15.38
N ASN A 152 -31.02 -4.94 -16.17
CA ASN A 152 -31.36 -4.08 -17.32
C ASN A 152 -32.14 -2.81 -16.94
N PHE A 153 -31.91 -2.27 -15.74
CA PHE A 153 -32.45 -1.00 -15.26
C PHE A 153 -31.40 0.10 -15.31
N GLY A 154 -31.82 1.34 -15.15
CA GLY A 154 -30.97 2.53 -15.12
C GLY A 154 -30.68 3.15 -16.47
N ARG A 155 -29.83 4.17 -16.49
CA ARG A 155 -29.33 4.84 -17.72
C ARG A 155 -27.89 5.30 -17.51
N GLY A 156 -27.03 5.00 -18.44
CA GLY A 156 -25.59 5.23 -18.38
C GLY A 156 -25.11 6.69 -18.26
N ASN A 157 -26.00 7.69 -18.23
CA ASN A 157 -25.63 9.10 -18.20
C ASN A 157 -26.09 9.85 -16.94
N ASP A 158 -26.77 9.20 -16.02
CA ASP A 158 -27.30 9.78 -14.79
C ASP A 158 -26.76 9.01 -13.59
N ASN A 159 -25.60 9.40 -13.07
CA ASN A 159 -24.88 8.57 -12.12
C ASN A 159 -25.59 8.34 -10.76
N ASN A 160 -25.61 9.33 -9.89
CA ASN A 160 -26.10 9.15 -8.51
C ASN A 160 -27.63 9.05 -8.37
N ASN A 161 -28.37 9.24 -9.45
CA ASN A 161 -29.83 9.25 -9.44
C ASN A 161 -30.44 7.93 -9.91
N GLU A 162 -29.63 6.94 -10.20
CA GLU A 162 -30.03 5.66 -10.81
C GLU A 162 -29.89 4.49 -9.82
N GLY A 163 -30.34 4.64 -8.59
CA GLY A 163 -30.47 3.53 -7.64
C GLY A 163 -31.58 2.59 -8.05
N VAL A 164 -31.25 1.40 -8.51
CA VAL A 164 -32.23 0.48 -9.11
C VAL A 164 -33.17 -0.11 -8.08
N VAL A 165 -32.65 -0.53 -6.93
CA VAL A 165 -33.44 -1.06 -5.81
C VAL A 165 -33.38 -0.07 -4.66
N ASN A 166 -34.53 0.23 -4.06
CA ASN A 166 -34.69 1.22 -2.99
C ASN A 166 -34.26 2.65 -3.40
N HIS A 167 -34.63 3.06 -4.60
CA HIS A 167 -34.19 4.33 -5.20
C HIS A 167 -34.31 5.55 -4.28
N ASP A 168 -35.32 5.60 -3.45
CA ASP A 168 -35.57 6.74 -2.55
C ASP A 168 -34.94 6.54 -1.16
N SER A 169 -34.04 5.58 -0.98
CA SER A 169 -33.41 5.27 0.32
C SER A 169 -34.41 5.11 1.48
N GLY A 170 -35.50 4.37 1.26
CA GLY A 170 -36.52 4.09 2.27
C GLY A 170 -35.93 3.34 3.48
N THR A 171 -36.58 3.45 4.62
CA THR A 171 -36.06 3.00 5.91
C THR A 171 -36.40 1.54 6.23
N GLY A 172 -35.44 0.77 6.75
CA GLY A 172 -35.65 -0.60 7.25
C GLY A 172 -35.91 -1.61 6.14
N TRP A 173 -35.36 -1.38 4.96
CA TRP A 173 -35.47 -2.36 3.88
C TRP A 173 -34.56 -3.57 4.14
N THR A 174 -35.03 -4.75 3.76
CA THR A 174 -34.29 -6.00 3.81
C THR A 174 -34.15 -6.53 2.38
N VAL A 175 -32.96 -6.42 1.83
CA VAL A 175 -32.59 -6.89 0.48
C VAL A 175 -31.67 -8.09 0.64
N GLN A 176 -32.16 -9.31 0.36
CA GLN A 176 -31.41 -10.54 0.66
C GLN A 176 -31.58 -11.60 -0.43
N TYR A 177 -30.50 -12.33 -0.69
CA TYR A 177 -30.52 -13.46 -1.62
C TYR A 177 -30.93 -13.08 -3.06
N ASN A 178 -30.63 -11.88 -3.51
CA ASN A 178 -30.91 -11.44 -4.87
C ASN A 178 -29.66 -11.43 -5.72
N THR A 179 -29.85 -11.55 -7.03
CA THR A 179 -28.87 -11.15 -8.04
C THR A 179 -29.30 -9.78 -8.58
N ILE A 180 -28.49 -8.75 -8.36
CA ILE A 180 -28.75 -7.40 -8.88
C ILE A 180 -27.55 -7.07 -9.78
N SER A 181 -27.75 -7.19 -11.09
CA SER A 181 -26.66 -7.19 -12.06
C SER A 181 -27.05 -6.55 -13.40
N ASP A 182 -26.06 -6.15 -14.17
CA ASP A 182 -26.26 -5.65 -15.54
C ASP A 182 -27.22 -4.46 -15.58
N ASN A 183 -27.18 -3.58 -14.57
CA ASN A 183 -27.94 -2.33 -14.52
C ASN A 183 -27.01 -1.16 -14.85
N ASP A 184 -27.51 -0.12 -15.53
CA ASP A 184 -26.68 1.04 -15.92
C ASP A 184 -26.34 1.98 -14.75
N GLY A 185 -27.07 1.92 -13.62
CA GLY A 185 -26.83 2.73 -12.43
C GLY A 185 -26.23 1.94 -11.27
N ALA A 186 -26.54 2.37 -10.05
CA ALA A 186 -26.20 1.64 -8.81
C ALA A 186 -27.20 0.51 -8.55
N GLY A 187 -26.74 -0.67 -8.16
CA GLY A 187 -27.62 -1.81 -7.92
C GLY A 187 -28.63 -1.57 -6.80
N VAL A 188 -28.14 -1.20 -5.62
CA VAL A 188 -29.00 -0.94 -4.43
C VAL A 188 -28.68 0.44 -3.86
N PHE A 189 -29.73 1.20 -3.50
CA PHE A 189 -29.57 2.32 -2.59
C PHE A 189 -29.88 1.89 -1.17
N LEU A 190 -29.07 2.41 -0.22
CA LEU A 190 -29.26 2.15 1.19
C LEU A 190 -30.06 3.27 1.85
N GLY A 191 -30.88 2.92 2.81
CA GLY A 191 -31.60 3.82 3.71
C GLY A 191 -31.30 3.52 5.18
N THR A 192 -31.86 4.29 6.08
CA THR A 192 -31.71 4.09 7.53
C THR A 192 -32.24 2.72 7.95
N ASP A 193 -31.46 2.01 8.80
CA ASP A 193 -31.79 0.68 9.33
C ASP A 193 -31.92 -0.42 8.25
N ASP A 194 -31.35 -0.22 7.06
CA ASP A 194 -31.38 -1.21 5.99
C ASP A 194 -30.43 -2.37 6.24
N VAL A 195 -30.87 -3.56 5.81
CA VAL A 195 -30.08 -4.79 5.80
C VAL A 195 -29.95 -5.33 4.39
N VAL A 196 -28.74 -5.29 3.83
CA VAL A 196 -28.41 -5.83 2.52
C VAL A 196 -27.46 -7.00 2.73
N SER A 197 -27.94 -8.24 2.50
CA SER A 197 -27.14 -9.42 2.83
C SER A 197 -27.34 -10.60 1.89
N TYR A 198 -26.29 -11.39 1.69
CA TYR A 198 -26.27 -12.57 0.82
C TYR A 198 -26.75 -12.27 -0.61
N ASN A 199 -26.46 -11.08 -1.14
CA ASN A 199 -26.76 -10.73 -2.51
C ASN A 199 -25.51 -10.85 -3.41
N CYS A 200 -25.77 -11.14 -4.67
CA CYS A 200 -24.82 -10.94 -5.77
C CYS A 200 -25.07 -9.54 -6.36
N LEU A 201 -24.16 -8.58 -6.10
CA LEU A 201 -24.21 -7.21 -6.62
C LEU A 201 -23.08 -7.05 -7.64
N LYS A 202 -23.35 -7.28 -8.92
CA LYS A 202 -22.28 -7.42 -9.90
C LYS A 202 -22.58 -6.75 -11.24
N ASP A 203 -21.50 -6.36 -11.92
CA ASP A 203 -21.54 -5.86 -13.30
C ASP A 203 -22.55 -4.71 -13.50
N ASN A 204 -22.79 -3.88 -12.46
CA ASN A 204 -23.62 -2.69 -12.60
C ASN A 204 -22.79 -1.52 -13.16
N GLY A 205 -23.44 -0.62 -13.87
CA GLY A 205 -22.80 0.49 -14.62
C GLY A 205 -22.00 1.42 -13.72
N GLN A 206 -22.46 1.66 -12.48
CA GLN A 206 -21.78 2.57 -11.56
C GLN A 206 -21.30 1.88 -10.28
N TYR A 207 -22.17 1.42 -9.40
CA TYR A 207 -21.88 0.82 -8.10
C TYR A 207 -22.66 -0.47 -7.90
N GLY A 208 -22.16 -1.38 -7.09
CA GLY A 208 -22.99 -2.45 -6.53
C GLY A 208 -24.02 -1.89 -5.55
N PHE A 209 -23.62 -0.93 -4.71
CA PHE A 209 -24.52 -0.18 -3.85
C PHE A 209 -24.07 1.29 -3.71
N SER A 210 -25.03 2.16 -3.40
CA SER A 210 -24.78 3.55 -3.02
C SER A 210 -25.93 4.03 -2.13
N MET A 211 -26.16 5.34 -2.06
CA MET A 211 -27.30 5.93 -1.38
C MET A 211 -27.58 7.33 -1.95
N PHE A 212 -28.82 7.70 -1.89
CA PHE A 212 -29.25 9.03 -2.27
C PHE A 212 -30.26 9.54 -1.25
N LYS A 213 -29.83 10.44 -0.40
CA LYS A 213 -30.74 11.25 0.41
C LYS A 213 -30.35 12.70 0.23
N PRO A 214 -31.27 13.56 -0.26
CA PRO A 214 -30.95 14.97 -0.39
C PRO A 214 -30.60 15.53 1.00
N PRO A 215 -29.53 16.32 1.11
CA PRO A 215 -29.17 16.94 2.38
C PRO A 215 -30.33 17.82 2.85
N VAL A 216 -30.92 17.43 3.98
CA VAL A 216 -31.88 18.26 4.71
C VAL A 216 -31.10 18.90 5.84
N GLU A 217 -31.09 20.22 5.93
CA GLU A 217 -30.43 20.94 7.00
C GLU A 217 -30.86 20.36 8.36
N GLY A 218 -29.92 19.72 9.03
CA GLY A 218 -30.02 19.33 10.45
C GLY A 218 -30.32 17.88 10.79
N ASP A 219 -30.61 16.94 9.88
CA ASP A 219 -30.76 15.52 10.16
C ASP A 219 -30.82 14.66 8.88
N SER A 220 -29.80 14.74 8.04
CA SER A 220 -29.78 14.04 6.75
C SER A 220 -29.07 12.69 6.80
N ALA A 221 -28.33 12.38 7.88
CA ALA A 221 -27.56 11.15 7.94
C ALA A 221 -28.45 9.90 7.84
N ILE A 222 -28.09 9.02 6.94
CA ILE A 222 -28.57 7.64 6.92
C ILE A 222 -27.96 6.92 8.13
N LYS A 223 -28.73 6.08 8.85
CA LYS A 223 -28.27 5.50 10.11
C LYS A 223 -28.32 3.98 10.10
N ASN A 224 -27.38 3.34 10.81
CA ASN A 224 -27.41 1.92 11.16
C ASN A 224 -27.53 0.98 9.96
N VAL A 225 -26.82 1.20 8.88
CA VAL A 225 -26.87 0.32 7.70
C VAL A 225 -26.06 -0.95 7.94
N THR A 226 -26.53 -2.07 7.39
CA THR A 226 -25.85 -3.36 7.46
C THR A 226 -25.62 -3.94 6.06
N LEU A 227 -24.35 -4.17 5.72
CA LEU A 227 -23.92 -4.96 4.55
C LEU A 227 -23.23 -6.21 5.06
N ASP A 228 -23.82 -7.38 4.86
CA ASP A 228 -23.29 -8.61 5.41
C ASP A 228 -23.36 -9.78 4.42
N HIS A 229 -22.25 -10.50 4.24
CA HIS A 229 -22.17 -11.64 3.32
C HIS A 229 -22.67 -11.34 1.89
N ASN A 230 -22.34 -10.20 1.30
CA ASN A 230 -22.61 -9.95 -0.12
C ASN A 230 -21.35 -10.25 -0.95
N GLU A 231 -21.56 -10.66 -2.20
CA GLU A 231 -20.52 -10.60 -3.24
C GLU A 231 -20.76 -9.36 -4.09
N ILE A 232 -19.74 -8.47 -4.12
CA ILE A 232 -19.79 -7.15 -4.78
C ILE A 232 -18.65 -7.12 -5.80
N SER A 233 -18.98 -7.33 -7.08
CA SER A 233 -17.93 -7.59 -8.07
C SER A 233 -18.20 -6.98 -9.45
N GLY A 234 -17.14 -6.62 -10.16
CA GLY A 234 -17.22 -6.18 -11.56
C GLY A 234 -17.98 -4.88 -11.80
N ASN A 235 -18.32 -4.12 -10.77
CA ASN A 235 -19.12 -2.89 -10.90
C ASN A 235 -18.34 -1.73 -11.52
N ASN A 236 -19.04 -0.70 -11.94
CA ASN A 236 -18.58 0.42 -12.74
C ASN A 236 -18.24 0.00 -14.19
N THR A 237 -19.11 -0.79 -14.81
CA THR A 237 -18.93 -1.22 -16.20
C THR A 237 -18.94 -0.05 -17.18
N ASP A 238 -19.61 1.05 -16.85
CA ASP A 238 -19.69 2.28 -17.65
C ASP A 238 -18.43 3.14 -17.55
N ASN A 239 -17.52 2.81 -16.62
CA ASN A 239 -16.28 3.55 -16.42
C ASN A 239 -16.50 5.06 -16.24
N TRP A 240 -17.27 5.42 -15.22
CA TRP A 240 -17.70 6.81 -14.95
C TRP A 240 -16.54 7.79 -14.80
N GLU A 241 -15.43 7.38 -14.14
CA GLU A 241 -14.28 8.26 -13.99
C GLU A 241 -13.65 8.67 -15.33
N ALA A 242 -13.73 7.81 -16.34
CA ALA A 242 -13.30 8.17 -17.69
C ALA A 242 -14.30 9.06 -18.43
N GLN A 243 -15.60 8.94 -18.11
CA GLN A 243 -16.65 9.79 -18.69
C GLN A 243 -16.69 11.18 -18.05
N ILE A 244 -16.55 11.25 -16.73
CA ILE A 244 -16.56 12.47 -15.94
C ILE A 244 -15.32 12.47 -15.02
N PRO A 245 -14.15 12.87 -15.51
CA PRO A 245 -12.92 12.84 -14.72
C PRO A 245 -13.05 13.65 -13.43
N GLY A 246 -12.68 13.04 -12.30
CA GLY A 246 -12.77 13.64 -10.98
C GLY A 246 -14.17 13.64 -10.39
N CYS A 247 -15.12 12.87 -10.94
CA CYS A 247 -16.47 12.79 -10.37
C CYS A 247 -16.51 12.12 -9.00
N GLY A 248 -15.52 11.27 -8.69
CA GLY A 248 -15.56 10.47 -7.47
C GLY A 248 -16.82 9.61 -7.38
N CYS A 249 -17.23 8.99 -8.49
CA CYS A 249 -18.51 8.32 -8.61
C CYS A 249 -18.38 6.89 -9.15
N THR A 250 -17.35 6.15 -8.69
CA THR A 250 -17.02 4.82 -9.20
C THR A 250 -16.66 3.83 -8.10
N GLY A 251 -16.89 2.55 -8.34
CA GLY A 251 -16.38 1.46 -7.54
C GLY A 251 -17.37 0.37 -7.17
N GLY A 252 -17.01 -0.45 -6.21
CA GLY A 252 -17.87 -1.51 -5.67
C GLY A 252 -19.06 -0.94 -4.91
N GLY A 253 -18.82 0.06 -4.06
CA GLY A 253 -19.90 0.73 -3.35
C GLY A 253 -19.47 2.00 -2.62
N LYS A 254 -20.43 2.90 -2.44
CA LYS A 254 -20.19 4.21 -1.82
C LYS A 254 -21.18 4.49 -0.69
N PHE A 255 -20.64 4.88 0.47
CA PHE A 255 -21.37 5.42 1.61
C PHE A 255 -21.22 6.95 1.61
N TRP A 256 -22.26 7.65 1.81
CA TRP A 256 -22.28 9.11 1.91
C TRP A 256 -23.20 9.57 3.03
N ASP A 257 -22.67 10.35 3.98
CA ASP A 257 -23.38 10.92 5.11
C ASP A 257 -24.10 9.82 5.95
N VAL A 258 -23.33 8.84 6.43
CA VAL A 258 -23.84 7.70 7.18
C VAL A 258 -23.36 7.72 8.63
N ASN A 259 -24.30 7.56 9.56
CA ASN A 259 -24.03 7.42 10.99
C ASN A 259 -24.30 6.00 11.45
N GLY A 260 -23.24 5.21 11.55
CA GLY A 260 -23.30 3.82 11.91
C GLY A 260 -23.44 2.87 10.71
N ALA A 261 -22.38 2.13 10.38
CA ALA A 261 -22.43 1.08 9.36
C ALA A 261 -21.71 -0.18 9.84
N THR A 262 -22.37 -1.33 9.67
CA THR A 262 -21.80 -2.66 9.88
C THR A 262 -21.56 -3.30 8.51
N VAL A 263 -20.29 -3.45 8.13
CA VAL A 263 -19.86 -3.98 6.83
C VAL A 263 -19.05 -5.24 7.10
N THR A 264 -19.70 -6.40 7.02
CA THR A 264 -19.10 -7.64 7.52
C THR A 264 -19.17 -8.78 6.53
N ASN A 265 -18.13 -9.61 6.52
CA ASN A 265 -18.07 -10.87 5.76
C ASN A 265 -18.37 -10.74 4.25
N ASN A 266 -18.21 -9.57 3.66
CA ASN A 266 -18.45 -9.39 2.23
C ASN A 266 -17.24 -9.84 1.41
N TYR A 267 -17.51 -10.32 0.20
CA TYR A 267 -16.50 -10.54 -0.82
C TYR A 267 -16.59 -9.43 -1.86
N VAL A 268 -15.60 -8.53 -1.86
CA VAL A 268 -15.57 -7.30 -2.68
C VAL A 268 -14.40 -7.38 -3.65
N HIS A 269 -14.67 -7.58 -4.94
CA HIS A 269 -13.57 -7.88 -5.86
C HIS A 269 -13.81 -7.45 -7.32
N ASP A 270 -12.72 -7.28 -8.05
CA ASP A 270 -12.72 -6.98 -9.49
C ASP A 270 -13.55 -5.74 -9.88
N ASN A 271 -13.81 -4.81 -8.94
CA ASN A 271 -14.53 -3.58 -9.27
C ASN A 271 -13.60 -2.57 -9.96
N LYS A 272 -14.12 -1.84 -10.95
CA LYS A 272 -13.39 -0.80 -11.68
C LYS A 272 -13.39 0.51 -10.89
N GLY A 273 -12.61 0.58 -9.84
CA GLY A 273 -12.49 1.68 -8.89
C GLY A 273 -12.29 1.17 -7.47
N THR A 274 -12.59 2.02 -6.48
CA THR A 274 -12.47 1.69 -5.06
C THR A 274 -13.45 0.57 -4.65
N GLY A 275 -13.01 -0.40 -3.87
CA GLY A 275 -13.87 -1.49 -3.40
C GLY A 275 -15.00 -0.99 -2.51
N LEU A 276 -14.67 -0.39 -1.37
CA LEU A 276 -15.61 0.18 -0.41
C LEU A 276 -15.21 1.64 -0.09
N TRP A 277 -16.06 2.59 -0.42
CA TRP A 277 -15.78 4.00 -0.25
C TRP A 277 -16.76 4.67 0.72
N ALA A 278 -16.29 5.13 1.86
CA ALA A 278 -17.04 6.00 2.76
C ALA A 278 -16.57 7.44 2.54
N ASP A 279 -17.36 8.22 1.78
CA ASP A 279 -17.06 9.57 1.39
C ASP A 279 -17.95 10.57 2.16
N THR A 280 -17.32 11.55 2.70
CA THR A 280 -17.93 12.72 3.36
C THR A 280 -18.92 12.42 4.48
N ASN A 281 -18.60 12.92 5.69
CA ASN A 281 -19.50 13.00 6.84
C ASN A 281 -19.98 11.65 7.39
N ASN A 282 -19.17 10.59 7.22
CA ASN A 282 -19.47 9.28 7.79
C ASN A 282 -18.87 9.14 9.19
N ILE A 283 -19.56 8.45 10.08
CA ILE A 283 -19.09 8.16 11.43
C ILE A 283 -19.49 6.76 11.88
N ASP A 284 -18.68 6.19 12.80
CA ASP A 284 -19.01 4.97 13.53
C ASP A 284 -19.17 3.72 12.65
N PHE A 285 -18.14 3.40 11.83
CA PHE A 285 -18.12 2.27 10.91
C PHE A 285 -17.39 1.06 11.48
N LEU A 286 -17.94 -0.13 11.27
CA LEU A 286 -17.27 -1.41 11.47
C LEU A 286 -17.08 -2.13 10.15
N PHE A 287 -15.82 -2.35 9.75
CA PHE A 287 -15.44 -3.24 8.65
C PHE A 287 -14.76 -4.48 9.25
N GLU A 288 -15.43 -5.64 9.18
CA GLU A 288 -14.91 -6.84 9.83
C GLU A 288 -15.12 -8.10 8.99
N GLY A 289 -14.10 -8.94 8.90
CA GLY A 289 -14.18 -10.24 8.25
C GLY A 289 -14.37 -10.19 6.73
N ASN A 290 -14.19 -9.03 6.09
CA ASN A 290 -14.35 -8.88 4.66
C ASN A 290 -13.13 -9.45 3.92
N TYR A 291 -13.36 -10.01 2.74
CA TYR A 291 -12.35 -10.39 1.77
C TYR A 291 -12.42 -9.39 0.61
N ILE A 292 -11.40 -8.54 0.49
CA ILE A 292 -11.37 -7.42 -0.46
C ILE A 292 -10.20 -7.60 -1.40
N ASP A 293 -10.46 -7.89 -2.67
CA ASP A 293 -9.44 -8.40 -3.57
C ASP A 293 -9.55 -7.80 -4.97
N HIS A 294 -8.41 -7.41 -5.54
CA HIS A 294 -8.27 -7.11 -6.96
C HIS A 294 -9.21 -6.01 -7.48
N ASN A 295 -9.49 -4.98 -6.65
CA ASN A 295 -10.18 -3.78 -7.12
C ASN A 295 -9.17 -2.83 -7.79
N ASP A 296 -9.58 -2.16 -8.88
CA ASP A 296 -8.72 -1.24 -9.63
C ASP A 296 -8.20 -0.07 -8.78
N GLY A 297 -9.01 0.36 -7.82
CA GLY A 297 -8.69 1.37 -6.81
C GLY A 297 -8.43 0.78 -5.43
N GLU A 298 -8.50 1.62 -4.42
CA GLU A 298 -8.32 1.28 -3.01
C GLU A 298 -9.26 0.16 -2.55
N GLY A 299 -8.82 -0.70 -1.66
CA GLY A 299 -9.71 -1.70 -1.05
C GLY A 299 -10.78 -1.04 -0.20
N ILE A 300 -10.35 -0.17 0.73
CA ILE A 300 -11.23 0.69 1.55
C ILE A 300 -10.74 2.13 1.46
N TRP A 301 -11.63 3.06 1.13
CA TRP A 301 -11.40 4.49 1.24
C TRP A 301 -12.34 5.08 2.29
N TYR A 302 -11.76 5.67 3.35
CA TYR A 302 -12.49 6.34 4.43
C TYR A 302 -12.09 7.81 4.43
N GLU A 303 -12.94 8.66 3.88
CA GLU A 303 -12.66 10.03 3.51
C GLU A 303 -13.58 11.00 4.24
N ILE A 304 -13.00 12.07 4.80
CA ILE A 304 -13.75 13.10 5.54
C ILE A 304 -14.74 12.46 6.53
N SER A 305 -14.22 11.55 7.36
CA SER A 305 -15.04 10.63 8.16
C SER A 305 -14.35 10.29 9.47
N TYR A 306 -15.11 10.10 10.56
CA TYR A 306 -14.56 9.83 11.89
C TYR A 306 -15.06 8.52 12.51
N ASN A 307 -14.27 7.98 13.43
CA ASN A 307 -14.57 6.82 14.25
C ASN A 307 -14.87 5.57 13.44
N ALA A 308 -13.89 4.72 13.27
CA ALA A 308 -14.06 3.45 12.58
C ALA A 308 -13.25 2.33 13.24
N THR A 309 -13.74 1.11 13.12
CA THR A 309 -12.98 -0.10 13.39
C THR A 309 -12.87 -0.92 12.11
N ILE A 310 -11.65 -1.15 11.64
CA ILE A 310 -11.32 -1.95 10.46
C ILE A 310 -10.46 -3.12 10.95
N ARG A 311 -11.05 -4.31 11.05
CA ARG A 311 -10.36 -5.46 11.65
C ARG A 311 -10.71 -6.79 11.02
N ASN A 312 -9.79 -7.74 11.18
CA ASN A 312 -10.02 -9.14 10.77
C ASN A 312 -10.36 -9.26 9.27
N ASN A 313 -9.93 -8.30 8.43
CA ASN A 313 -10.14 -8.35 6.99
C ASN A 313 -8.92 -8.94 6.29
N TYR A 314 -9.16 -9.59 5.15
CA TYR A 314 -8.13 -9.93 4.18
C TYR A 314 -8.25 -8.98 2.99
N ILE A 315 -7.20 -8.21 2.74
CA ILE A 315 -7.19 -7.14 1.73
C ILE A 315 -6.01 -7.39 0.80
N SER A 316 -6.27 -7.76 -0.46
CA SER A 316 -5.20 -8.18 -1.37
C SER A 316 -5.34 -7.58 -2.77
N ARG A 317 -4.21 -7.38 -3.44
CA ARG A 317 -4.09 -6.99 -4.86
C ARG A 317 -4.91 -5.78 -5.28
N ASN A 318 -5.27 -4.89 -4.35
CA ASN A 318 -6.01 -3.67 -4.67
C ASN A 318 -5.08 -2.55 -5.14
N ALA A 319 -5.66 -1.59 -5.84
CA ALA A 319 -5.02 -0.37 -6.33
C ALA A 319 -3.86 -0.58 -7.33
N TRP A 320 -3.79 -1.72 -7.99
CA TRP A 320 -2.76 -1.94 -9.01
C TRP A 320 -2.93 -1.01 -10.22
N VAL A 321 -4.16 -0.65 -10.55
CA VAL A 321 -4.46 0.28 -11.65
C VAL A 321 -4.32 1.74 -11.18
N SER A 322 -5.00 2.12 -10.10
CA SER A 322 -5.00 3.51 -9.62
C SER A 322 -3.62 3.95 -9.13
N GLY A 323 -2.90 3.09 -8.41
CA GLY A 323 -1.56 3.36 -7.90
C GLY A 323 -0.54 3.61 -9.00
N ASN A 324 -0.59 2.84 -10.09
CA ASN A 324 0.29 3.03 -11.25
C ASN A 324 -0.06 4.28 -12.08
N ASN A 325 -1.32 4.67 -12.10
CA ASN A 325 -1.78 5.84 -12.84
C ASN A 325 -1.66 7.15 -12.05
N ASN A 326 -1.50 7.08 -10.74
CA ASN A 326 -1.46 8.24 -9.87
C ASN A 326 -0.02 8.53 -9.41
N THR A 327 0.56 9.61 -9.91
CA THR A 327 1.91 10.04 -9.51
C THR A 327 1.92 10.86 -8.22
N GLY A 328 0.76 11.25 -7.71
CA GLY A 328 0.61 12.22 -6.62
C GLY A 328 0.17 11.67 -5.26
N SER A 329 -0.38 10.45 -5.22
CA SER A 329 -0.86 9.82 -3.98
C SER A 329 -0.52 8.33 -4.00
N PRO A 330 -0.17 7.71 -2.86
CA PRO A 330 -0.10 6.27 -2.81
C PRO A 330 -1.48 5.69 -3.11
N GLY A 331 -1.61 4.75 -4.03
CA GLY A 331 -2.81 3.94 -4.22
C GLY A 331 -2.86 2.87 -3.11
N PRO A 332 -3.40 3.14 -1.93
CA PRO A 332 -3.27 2.25 -0.79
C PRO A 332 -4.35 1.17 -0.75
N ALA A 333 -4.10 0.11 -0.02
CA ALA A 333 -5.13 -0.85 0.35
C ALA A 333 -6.22 -0.21 1.22
N ILE A 334 -5.81 0.64 2.19
CA ILE A 334 -6.71 1.49 2.96
C ILE A 334 -6.26 2.95 2.87
N TYR A 335 -7.15 3.82 2.43
CA TYR A 335 -6.93 5.25 2.35
C TYR A 335 -7.77 6.00 3.37
N LEU A 336 -7.09 6.76 4.25
CA LEU A 336 -7.70 7.69 5.21
C LEU A 336 -7.33 9.11 4.76
N SER A 337 -8.32 9.88 4.32
CA SER A 337 -8.13 11.24 3.83
C SER A 337 -8.95 12.20 4.68
N GLU A 338 -8.29 13.15 5.36
CA GLU A 338 -8.90 14.04 6.35
C GLU A 338 -9.82 13.30 7.32
N SER A 339 -9.41 12.14 7.78
CA SER A 339 -10.22 11.21 8.58
C SER A 339 -9.50 10.81 9.85
N GLY A 340 -10.28 10.62 10.93
CA GLY A 340 -9.68 10.31 12.22
C GLY A 340 -10.71 9.88 13.26
N GLY A 341 -10.46 10.25 14.50
CA GLY A 341 -11.36 9.94 15.62
C GLY A 341 -11.68 11.15 16.49
N ASP A 342 -12.92 11.21 16.95
CA ASP A 342 -13.37 12.21 17.90
C ASP A 342 -14.28 11.61 18.96
N ALA A 343 -13.91 11.75 20.23
CA ALA A 343 -14.63 11.19 21.37
C ALA A 343 -15.97 11.88 21.65
N ARG A 344 -16.23 13.02 21.01
CA ARG A 344 -17.54 13.70 21.10
C ARG A 344 -18.61 13.00 20.27
N LEU A 345 -18.19 12.19 19.26
CA LEU A 345 -19.10 11.48 18.37
C LEU A 345 -19.54 10.13 18.96
N ALA A 346 -20.75 9.72 18.64
CA ALA A 346 -21.30 8.44 19.09
C ALA A 346 -20.52 7.26 18.47
N THR A 347 -20.34 6.19 19.26
CA THR A 347 -19.59 4.99 18.85
C THR A 347 -20.34 3.73 19.28
N THR A 348 -21.50 3.48 18.69
CA THR A 348 -22.35 2.32 19.03
C THR A 348 -22.03 1.09 18.18
N VAL A 349 -21.60 1.27 16.95
CA VAL A 349 -21.29 0.21 15.98
C VAL A 349 -19.81 -0.17 16.04
N SER A 350 -18.93 0.77 15.83
CA SER A 350 -17.48 0.51 15.88
C SER A 350 -16.93 0.29 17.29
N GLY A 351 -17.59 0.89 18.29
CA GLY A 351 -17.16 0.87 19.67
C GLY A 351 -15.86 1.65 19.95
N ALA A 352 -15.41 2.48 19.01
CA ALA A 352 -14.16 3.22 19.11
C ALA A 352 -14.34 4.71 18.83
N ALA A 353 -13.78 5.56 19.70
CA ALA A 353 -13.72 7.02 19.53
C ALA A 353 -12.46 7.44 18.77
N LYS A 354 -12.00 6.62 17.84
CA LYS A 354 -10.82 6.80 16.98
C LYS A 354 -10.96 5.89 15.76
N ILE A 355 -10.07 6.03 14.77
CA ILE A 355 -9.93 5.00 13.75
C ILE A 355 -8.95 3.94 14.27
N ARG A 356 -9.38 2.68 14.23
CA ARG A 356 -8.53 1.52 14.56
C ARG A 356 -8.48 0.56 13.39
N ILE A 357 -7.27 0.30 12.91
CA ILE A 357 -6.98 -0.68 11.85
C ILE A 357 -6.12 -1.76 12.47
N TYR A 358 -6.69 -2.94 12.76
CA TYR A 358 -5.96 -3.98 13.45
C TYR A 358 -6.38 -5.41 13.11
N ASN A 359 -5.44 -6.34 13.26
CA ASN A 359 -5.66 -7.76 12.95
C ASN A 359 -6.12 -7.96 11.50
N ASN A 360 -5.64 -7.18 10.54
CA ASN A 360 -5.90 -7.38 9.12
C ASN A 360 -4.68 -8.00 8.45
N ASN A 361 -4.91 -8.73 7.36
CA ASN A 361 -3.87 -9.16 6.44
C ASN A 361 -3.94 -8.33 5.17
N PHE A 362 -2.81 -7.72 4.82
CA PHE A 362 -2.61 -6.97 3.57
C PHE A 362 -1.67 -7.76 2.69
N ASP A 363 -2.15 -8.28 1.57
CA ASP A 363 -1.37 -9.15 0.71
C ASP A 363 -1.22 -8.58 -0.70
N ASN A 364 -0.01 -8.18 -1.04
CA ASN A 364 0.36 -7.72 -2.39
C ASN A 364 -0.56 -6.61 -2.95
N ASN A 365 -1.03 -5.69 -2.12
CA ASN A 365 -1.65 -4.47 -2.60
C ASN A 365 -0.59 -3.53 -3.19
N PHE A 366 -0.98 -2.56 -4.01
CA PHE A 366 -0.01 -1.59 -4.55
C PHE A 366 0.73 -0.85 -3.43
N SER A 367 0.03 -0.39 -2.39
CA SER A 367 0.61 0.09 -1.14
C SER A 367 -0.26 -0.30 0.06
N GLY A 368 0.16 0.04 1.28
CA GLY A 368 -0.50 -0.43 2.51
C GLY A 368 -1.59 0.51 3.00
N VAL A 369 -1.39 1.11 4.19
CA VAL A 369 -2.29 2.12 4.76
C VAL A 369 -1.72 3.50 4.47
N SER A 370 -2.52 4.40 3.93
CA SER A 370 -2.18 5.80 3.74
C SER A 370 -3.07 6.69 4.59
N VAL A 371 -2.47 7.44 5.49
CA VAL A 371 -3.09 8.52 6.25
C VAL A 371 -2.65 9.84 5.66
N TYR A 372 -3.58 10.64 5.21
CA TYR A 372 -3.32 11.82 4.41
C TYR A 372 -4.20 12.99 4.84
N GLU A 373 -3.62 14.18 4.84
CA GLU A 373 -4.35 15.43 5.04
C GLU A 373 -3.88 16.49 4.07
N ASN A 374 -4.83 17.16 3.41
CA ASN A 374 -4.55 18.14 2.36
C ASN A 374 -5.20 19.51 2.70
N ALA A 375 -4.37 20.50 3.06
CA ALA A 375 -4.86 21.85 3.35
C ALA A 375 -5.54 22.54 2.16
N ASN A 376 -5.29 22.12 0.92
CA ASN A 376 -5.98 22.66 -0.26
C ASN A 376 -7.47 22.35 -0.28
N ARG A 377 -7.90 21.36 0.48
CA ARG A 377 -9.32 20.97 0.57
C ARG A 377 -10.09 21.83 1.57
N PHE A 378 -9.45 22.66 2.39
CA PHE A 378 -10.16 23.55 3.28
C PHE A 378 -10.86 24.65 2.51
N CYS A 379 -12.12 24.89 2.88
CA CYS A 379 -12.92 25.94 2.27
C CYS A 379 -12.25 27.31 2.42
N ASP A 380 -12.39 28.16 1.38
CA ASP A 380 -11.80 29.51 1.31
C ASP A 380 -10.28 29.60 1.46
N SER A 381 -9.60 28.49 1.36
CA SER A 381 -8.17 28.52 1.17
C SER A 381 -7.84 29.05 -0.24
N ASN A 382 -6.68 29.70 -0.41
CA ASN A 382 -6.25 30.15 -1.75
C ASN A 382 -6.05 28.98 -2.74
N GLY A 383 -5.91 27.77 -2.25
CA GLY A 383 -5.83 26.54 -3.06
C GLY A 383 -7.18 26.06 -3.50
N ASN A 384 -8.23 26.29 -2.72
CA ASN A 384 -9.59 25.91 -3.04
C ASN A 384 -10.56 27.05 -2.81
N THR A 385 -10.79 27.82 -3.87
CA THR A 385 -11.79 28.90 -3.90
C THR A 385 -13.15 28.43 -4.39
N SER A 386 -13.26 27.15 -4.80
CA SER A 386 -14.47 26.55 -5.33
C SER A 386 -15.35 26.02 -4.20
N LYS A 387 -16.57 26.51 -4.10
CA LYS A 387 -17.55 26.09 -3.09
C LYS A 387 -18.03 24.62 -3.23
N GLY A 388 -17.65 23.91 -4.28
CA GLY A 388 -18.12 22.55 -4.54
C GLY A 388 -17.15 21.45 -4.16
N TYR A 389 -15.92 21.78 -3.74
CA TYR A 389 -14.85 20.79 -3.56
C TYR A 389 -14.03 20.96 -2.28
N CYS A 390 -14.50 21.76 -1.34
CA CYS A 390 -13.82 21.94 -0.06
C CYS A 390 -14.35 21.02 1.03
N THR A 391 -13.48 20.65 1.97
CA THR A 391 -13.85 19.87 3.17
C THR A 391 -14.76 20.72 4.06
N PRO A 392 -16.00 20.28 4.34
CA PRO A 392 -16.92 21.00 5.22
C PRO A 392 -16.46 20.93 6.67
N PHE A 393 -17.08 21.73 7.52
CA PHE A 393 -17.04 21.49 8.95
C PHE A 393 -17.85 20.25 9.32
N ILE A 394 -17.50 19.64 10.46
CA ILE A 394 -18.26 18.53 11.00
C ILE A 394 -19.69 19.01 11.29
N ASP A 395 -20.68 18.19 10.93
CA ASP A 395 -22.09 18.53 11.10
C ASP A 395 -22.41 19.02 12.54
N PRO A 396 -23.03 20.17 12.73
CA PRO A 396 -23.41 20.71 14.06
C PRO A 396 -24.41 19.87 14.83
N THR A 397 -25.11 18.92 14.21
CA THR A 397 -25.93 17.93 14.92
C THR A 397 -25.05 16.88 15.62
N LEU A 398 -23.84 16.66 15.14
CA LEU A 398 -22.84 15.75 15.71
C LEU A 398 -21.94 16.45 16.73
N ILE A 399 -21.49 17.66 16.40
CA ILE A 399 -20.67 18.51 17.26
C ILE A 399 -21.35 19.88 17.39
N PRO A 400 -22.10 20.14 18.48
CA PRO A 400 -22.94 21.32 18.63
C PRO A 400 -22.18 22.66 18.59
N GLU A 401 -20.87 22.66 18.82
CA GLU A 401 -20.04 23.85 18.72
C GLU A 401 -19.78 24.27 17.29
N THR A 402 -19.99 23.37 16.32
CA THR A 402 -19.79 23.66 14.90
C THR A 402 -20.78 24.72 14.41
N PRO A 403 -20.37 25.64 13.57
CA PRO A 403 -21.26 26.61 12.92
C PRO A 403 -22.36 25.91 12.14
N ARG A 404 -23.58 26.47 12.17
CA ARG A 404 -24.72 25.87 11.46
C ARG A 404 -24.60 25.84 9.94
N ASN A 405 -23.77 26.71 9.37
CA ASN A 405 -23.47 26.73 7.94
C ASN A 405 -22.16 25.96 7.67
N TYR A 406 -22.15 24.68 8.09
CA TYR A 406 -20.99 23.83 7.94
C TYR A 406 -20.65 23.47 6.50
N GLU A 407 -21.63 23.56 5.63
CA GLU A 407 -21.54 23.06 4.27
C GLU A 407 -20.49 23.78 3.42
N TYR A 408 -20.26 25.05 3.63
CA TYR A 408 -19.19 25.84 2.96
C TYR A 408 -19.13 27.23 3.62
N PRO A 409 -18.66 27.31 4.87
CA PRO A 409 -18.56 28.60 5.54
C PRO A 409 -17.55 29.49 4.80
N ASN A 410 -17.99 30.64 4.40
CA ASN A 410 -17.19 31.58 3.65
C ASN A 410 -17.28 33.00 4.25
N PRO A 411 -16.17 33.58 4.66
CA PRO A 411 -14.87 32.94 4.98
C PRO A 411 -14.91 32.14 6.27
N ILE A 412 -14.00 31.17 6.43
CA ILE A 412 -13.73 30.54 7.74
C ILE A 412 -13.28 31.67 8.65
N SER A 413 -13.93 31.84 9.78
CA SER A 413 -13.69 32.95 10.69
C SER A 413 -13.24 32.43 12.05
N ASP A 414 -12.21 33.04 12.61
CA ASP A 414 -11.73 32.82 13.97
C ASP A 414 -12.77 33.13 15.05
N THR A 415 -13.93 33.66 14.67
CA THR A 415 -15.04 33.89 15.59
C THR A 415 -15.92 32.65 15.82
N TYR A 416 -15.71 31.57 15.09
CA TYR A 416 -16.41 30.30 15.30
C TYR A 416 -15.89 29.60 16.56
N PRO A 417 -16.77 29.07 17.41
CA PRO A 417 -16.39 28.56 18.73
C PRO A 417 -15.37 27.42 18.71
N CYS A 418 -15.33 26.62 17.63
CA CYS A 418 -14.42 25.49 17.50
C CYS A 418 -13.40 25.65 16.37
N TYR A 419 -13.28 26.85 15.83
CA TYR A 419 -12.25 27.15 14.86
C TYR A 419 -10.90 27.36 15.54
N THR A 420 -9.90 26.64 15.08
CA THR A 420 -8.50 26.82 15.43
C THR A 420 -7.71 27.10 14.17
N ASP A 421 -6.84 28.10 14.18
CA ASP A 421 -5.87 28.25 13.10
C ASP A 421 -5.04 26.96 13.01
N ILE A 422 -4.91 26.40 11.82
CA ILE A 422 -4.21 25.14 11.66
C ILE A 422 -2.74 25.21 12.06
N ALA A 423 -2.19 26.44 12.12
CA ALA A 423 -0.85 26.69 12.66
C ALA A 423 -0.81 26.75 14.20
N ASP A 424 -1.96 26.79 14.85
CA ASP A 424 -2.10 26.89 16.29
C ASP A 424 -2.60 25.55 16.87
N GLU A 425 -2.08 25.13 18.00
CA GLU A 425 -2.59 23.99 18.74
C GLU A 425 -3.70 24.37 19.73
N PRO A 426 -4.60 23.43 20.08
CA PRO A 426 -4.66 22.02 19.67
C PRO A 426 -5.57 21.79 18.45
N TYR A 427 -5.02 21.24 17.38
CA TYR A 427 -5.78 20.85 16.16
C TYR A 427 -6.95 19.91 16.45
N THR A 428 -6.88 19.13 17.52
CA THR A 428 -7.90 18.15 17.92
C THR A 428 -9.23 18.78 18.30
N THR A 429 -9.28 20.08 18.59
CA THR A 429 -10.51 20.80 18.97
C THR A 429 -11.13 21.59 17.82
N ASP A 430 -10.47 21.65 16.67
CA ASP A 430 -10.99 22.28 15.47
C ASP A 430 -12.26 21.58 14.95
N CYS A 431 -13.16 22.33 14.32
CA CYS A 431 -14.39 21.81 13.72
C CYS A 431 -14.17 21.22 12.32
N ARG A 432 -13.00 21.30 11.76
CA ARG A 432 -12.65 20.70 10.48
C ARG A 432 -12.35 19.21 10.65
N TRP A 433 -12.48 18.46 9.58
CA TRP A 433 -12.07 17.07 9.53
C TRP A 433 -10.53 16.99 9.47
N HIS A 434 -9.94 16.26 10.39
CA HIS A 434 -8.48 16.12 10.51
C HIS A 434 -8.05 14.67 10.65
N ALA A 435 -6.87 14.36 10.16
CA ALA A 435 -6.19 13.10 10.43
C ALA A 435 -5.66 13.08 11.88
N LYS A 436 -6.47 12.59 12.80
CA LYS A 436 -6.17 12.52 14.23
C LYS A 436 -6.71 11.26 14.90
N ASN A 437 -6.08 10.85 16.01
CA ASN A 437 -6.53 9.70 16.78
C ASN A 437 -6.66 8.44 15.91
N ILE A 438 -5.62 8.08 15.16
CA ILE A 438 -5.58 6.91 14.29
C ILE A 438 -4.59 5.89 14.87
N GLU A 439 -4.99 4.64 14.93
CA GLU A 439 -4.18 3.53 15.43
C GLU A 439 -4.15 2.38 14.41
N VAL A 440 -2.96 2.07 13.92
CA VAL A 440 -2.71 0.99 12.95
C VAL A 440 -1.81 -0.04 13.63
N ASN A 441 -2.37 -1.18 14.05
CA ASN A 441 -1.61 -2.11 14.89
C ASN A 441 -1.99 -3.58 14.69
N ASN A 442 -1.06 -4.48 15.01
CA ASN A 442 -1.26 -5.93 14.90
C ASN A 442 -1.74 -6.39 13.53
N ASN A 443 -1.32 -5.72 12.45
CA ASN A 443 -1.59 -6.13 11.08
C ASN A 443 -0.39 -6.87 10.49
N GLU A 444 -0.67 -7.73 9.51
CA GLU A 444 0.34 -8.32 8.64
C GLU A 444 0.33 -7.64 7.29
N PHE A 445 1.48 -7.16 6.83
CA PHE A 445 1.68 -6.47 5.56
C PHE A 445 2.66 -7.27 4.71
N HIS A 446 2.16 -7.93 3.66
CA HIS A 446 2.94 -8.71 2.70
C HIS A 446 3.09 -7.93 1.40
N PHE A 447 4.32 -7.78 0.93
CA PHE A 447 4.64 -7.09 -0.31
C PHE A 447 5.75 -7.81 -1.07
N ASP A 448 5.42 -8.26 -2.27
CA ASP A 448 6.35 -8.88 -3.21
C ASP A 448 6.37 -8.03 -4.50
N ASP A 449 7.47 -7.35 -4.75
CA ASP A 449 7.67 -6.47 -5.90
C ASP A 449 7.75 -7.23 -7.24
N THR A 450 7.90 -8.55 -7.20
CA THR A 450 7.82 -9.40 -8.39
C THR A 450 6.38 -9.76 -8.77
N VAL A 451 5.44 -9.60 -7.82
CA VAL A 451 4.01 -9.89 -8.00
C VAL A 451 3.24 -8.61 -8.29
N VAL A 452 3.52 -7.55 -7.51
CA VAL A 452 2.83 -6.27 -7.67
C VAL A 452 3.38 -5.52 -8.88
N PRO A 453 2.55 -5.10 -9.85
CA PRO A 453 3.02 -4.39 -11.05
C PRO A 453 3.41 -2.95 -10.70
N CYS A 454 4.58 -2.77 -10.12
CA CYS A 454 5.07 -1.47 -9.66
C CYS A 454 5.57 -0.59 -10.81
N ALA A 455 4.95 0.55 -11.02
CA ALA A 455 5.40 1.59 -11.95
C ALA A 455 5.44 3.00 -11.32
N GLY A 456 5.43 3.13 -9.99
CA GLY A 456 5.36 4.43 -9.33
C GLY A 456 6.14 4.54 -8.03
N THR A 457 6.33 5.77 -7.57
CA THR A 457 7.07 6.13 -6.34
C THR A 457 6.50 5.48 -5.08
N TYR A 458 5.20 5.21 -5.06
CA TYR A 458 4.49 4.80 -3.86
C TYR A 458 4.15 3.31 -3.80
N CYS A 459 4.67 2.50 -4.72
CA CYS A 459 4.51 1.05 -4.63
C CYS A 459 5.24 0.50 -3.39
N GLY A 460 4.58 -0.35 -2.61
CA GLY A 460 5.14 -0.90 -1.36
C GLY A 460 5.38 0.18 -0.28
N VAL A 461 4.44 1.10 -0.07
CA VAL A 461 4.59 2.23 0.86
C VAL A 461 3.50 2.22 1.92
N GLN A 462 3.88 2.44 3.18
CA GLN A 462 2.99 2.96 4.22
C GLN A 462 3.12 4.48 4.26
N ALA A 463 2.04 5.21 4.51
CA ALA A 463 2.10 6.66 4.45
C ALA A 463 1.39 7.34 5.63
N LEU A 464 2.04 8.37 6.15
CA LEU A 464 1.48 9.29 7.13
C LEU A 464 2.02 10.68 6.82
N PHE A 465 1.28 11.49 6.06
CA PHE A 465 1.76 12.81 5.67
C PHE A 465 0.63 13.79 5.38
N ALA A 466 0.93 15.06 5.62
CA ALA A 466 0.11 16.17 5.20
C ALA A 466 0.74 16.84 3.99
N THR A 467 -0.10 17.32 3.09
CA THR A 467 0.32 18.21 2.00
C THR A 467 -0.59 19.42 1.97
N GLY A 468 -0.14 20.44 1.41
CA GLY A 468 -0.94 21.62 1.27
C GLY A 468 -0.14 22.64 0.53
N ALA A 469 -0.16 22.46 -0.78
CA ALA A 469 0.34 23.48 -1.66
C ALA A 469 1.75 23.92 -1.34
N ASP A 470 2.69 23.11 -1.68
CA ASP A 470 4.13 23.37 -1.58
C ASP A 470 4.54 24.71 -2.18
N ASN A 471 3.64 25.38 -2.88
CA ASN A 471 3.82 26.68 -3.52
C ASN A 471 2.78 27.74 -3.13
N MET A 472 1.93 27.47 -2.13
CA MET A 472 0.87 28.42 -1.75
C MET A 472 1.19 29.08 -0.42
N SER A 473 1.63 30.31 -0.46
CA SER A 473 2.07 31.11 0.71
C SER A 473 0.96 31.32 1.78
N TRP A 474 -0.27 30.95 1.49
CA TRP A 474 -1.39 31.02 2.44
C TRP A 474 -1.48 29.76 3.32
N SER A 475 -0.97 28.61 2.86
CA SER A 475 -1.14 27.36 3.59
C SER A 475 -0.31 27.33 4.87
N PRO A 476 -0.89 27.07 6.03
CA PRO A 476 -0.13 26.91 7.27
C PRO A 476 0.82 25.70 7.21
N TYR A 477 0.57 24.72 6.31
CA TYR A 477 1.45 23.55 6.15
C TYR A 477 2.80 23.89 5.52
N THR A 478 2.97 25.08 4.99
CA THR A 478 4.29 25.58 4.57
C THR A 478 5.13 26.13 5.74
N VAL A 479 4.53 26.33 6.91
CA VAL A 479 5.25 26.71 8.12
C VAL A 479 6.05 25.51 8.63
N ALA A 480 7.32 25.71 8.90
CA ALA A 480 8.23 24.68 9.35
C ALA A 480 7.68 23.95 10.61
N GLY A 481 7.56 22.66 10.54
CA GLY A 481 7.08 21.79 11.61
C GLY A 481 5.58 21.50 11.61
N VAL A 482 4.73 22.38 11.06
CA VAL A 482 3.26 22.19 11.12
C VAL A 482 2.79 20.89 10.48
N GLN A 483 3.31 20.50 9.33
CA GLN A 483 2.96 19.21 8.71
C GLN A 483 3.29 18.03 9.62
N ASN A 484 4.49 18.04 10.24
CA ASN A 484 4.89 16.99 11.17
C ASN A 484 4.02 16.99 12.43
N ASP A 485 3.67 18.15 12.96
CA ASP A 485 2.82 18.26 14.15
C ASP A 485 1.42 17.74 13.88
N VAL A 486 0.81 18.10 12.76
CA VAL A 486 -0.52 17.58 12.33
C VAL A 486 -0.51 16.05 12.20
N MET A 487 0.52 15.48 11.62
CA MET A 487 0.56 14.05 11.34
C MET A 487 1.13 13.20 12.48
N PHE A 488 2.22 13.62 13.11
CA PHE A 488 2.96 12.80 14.08
C PHE A 488 2.68 13.15 15.54
N ASN A 489 2.14 14.34 15.82
CA ASN A 489 1.80 14.78 17.19
C ASN A 489 0.30 14.82 17.45
N ASN A 490 -0.55 14.42 16.50
CA ASN A 490 -2.00 14.41 16.59
C ASN A 490 -2.58 13.03 16.97
N ASN A 491 -1.83 12.28 17.78
CA ASN A 491 -2.18 10.94 18.27
C ASN A 491 -2.43 9.91 17.14
N ASN A 492 -1.66 10.00 16.05
CA ASN A 492 -1.63 9.01 14.99
C ASN A 492 -0.48 8.04 15.24
N SER A 493 -0.72 6.73 15.20
CA SER A 493 0.30 5.73 15.54
C SER A 493 0.20 4.47 14.72
N PHE A 494 1.37 4.00 14.27
CA PHE A 494 1.60 2.66 13.75
C PHE A 494 2.45 1.92 14.80
N HIS A 495 2.06 0.71 15.20
CA HIS A 495 2.79 -0.08 16.18
C HIS A 495 2.39 -1.56 16.14
N ASP A 496 3.25 -2.44 16.65
CA ASP A 496 2.98 -3.90 16.75
C ASP A 496 2.55 -4.55 15.42
N ASN A 497 2.97 -4.03 14.27
CA ASN A 497 2.71 -4.59 12.95
C ASN A 497 3.81 -5.56 12.53
N ALA A 498 3.48 -6.45 11.58
CA ALA A 498 4.45 -7.34 10.94
C ALA A 498 4.56 -7.00 9.45
N TYR A 499 5.75 -6.65 8.99
CA TYR A 499 6.05 -6.31 7.61
C TYR A 499 6.87 -7.40 6.96
N PHE A 500 6.40 -7.91 5.82
CA PHE A 500 7.06 -8.91 4.99
C PHE A 500 7.35 -8.32 3.60
N GLY A 501 8.62 -8.30 3.21
CA GLY A 501 9.07 -7.66 1.97
C GLY A 501 9.59 -6.23 2.15
N ASP A 502 9.95 -5.59 1.05
CA ASP A 502 10.71 -4.32 1.04
C ASP A 502 9.82 -3.07 1.15
N TRP A 503 9.09 -2.96 2.24
CA TRP A 503 8.26 -1.80 2.54
C TRP A 503 9.07 -0.52 2.74
N ARG A 504 8.50 0.59 2.30
CA ARG A 504 8.98 1.96 2.53
C ARG A 504 7.91 2.78 3.22
N PHE A 505 8.28 3.97 3.71
CA PHE A 505 7.38 4.80 4.52
C PHE A 505 7.40 6.24 4.00
N ALA A 506 6.25 6.78 3.63
CA ALA A 506 6.13 8.15 3.17
C ALA A 506 5.78 9.09 4.33
N LYS A 507 6.58 10.15 4.45
CA LYS A 507 6.39 11.23 5.43
C LYS A 507 6.01 12.56 4.77
N GLY A 508 5.96 12.60 3.46
CA GLY A 508 5.70 13.79 2.66
C GLY A 508 5.49 13.42 1.19
N TYR A 509 5.09 14.38 0.43
CA TYR A 509 4.85 14.21 -1.00
C TYR A 509 6.16 13.87 -1.73
N GLY A 510 6.18 12.74 -2.41
CA GLY A 510 7.39 12.27 -3.11
C GLY A 510 8.53 11.81 -2.19
N GLU A 511 8.37 11.86 -0.88
CA GLU A 511 9.41 11.53 0.09
C GLU A 511 9.16 10.22 0.78
N THR A 512 10.00 9.22 0.55
CA THR A 512 9.98 7.95 1.29
C THR A 512 11.20 7.82 2.19
N ILE A 513 11.03 7.18 3.33
CA ILE A 513 12.06 6.90 4.32
C ILE A 513 12.12 5.42 4.65
N SER A 514 13.22 4.99 5.21
CA SER A 514 13.41 3.60 5.62
C SER A 514 12.64 3.25 6.90
N PHE A 515 12.42 1.96 7.13
CA PHE A 515 11.84 1.47 8.38
C PHE A 515 12.62 1.94 9.61
N ASN A 516 13.95 1.92 9.56
CA ASN A 516 14.78 2.39 10.67
C ASN A 516 14.62 3.89 10.94
N THR A 517 14.45 4.70 9.90
CA THR A 517 14.14 6.12 10.04
C THR A 517 12.73 6.33 10.59
N TRP A 518 11.75 5.58 10.11
CA TRP A 518 10.36 5.62 10.53
C TRP A 518 10.18 5.30 12.02
N LYS A 519 10.95 4.33 12.53
CA LYS A 519 10.99 3.97 13.96
C LYS A 519 11.62 5.02 14.85
N SER A 520 12.44 5.89 14.28
CA SER A 520 13.26 6.85 15.03
C SER A 520 12.57 8.19 15.14
N SER A 521 13.00 9.02 16.12
CA SER A 521 12.59 10.42 16.22
C SER A 521 12.94 11.18 14.92
N PRO A 522 12.07 12.09 14.42
CA PRO A 522 10.85 12.58 15.07
C PRO A 522 9.60 11.73 14.84
N TYR A 523 9.63 10.71 13.96
CA TYR A 523 8.43 9.96 13.54
C TYR A 523 7.92 9.01 14.61
N ASN A 524 8.80 8.23 15.24
CA ASN A 524 8.53 7.27 16.33
C ASN A 524 7.36 6.30 16.03
N GLN A 525 7.25 5.86 14.78
CA GLN A 525 6.24 4.90 14.35
C GLN A 525 6.82 3.48 14.34
N ASP A 526 5.98 2.46 14.50
CA ASP A 526 6.34 1.05 14.39
C ASP A 526 7.55 0.61 15.26
N ALA A 527 7.75 1.22 16.42
CA ALA A 527 8.89 0.94 17.29
C ALA A 527 8.95 -0.54 17.70
N ASP A 528 7.79 -1.15 17.98
CA ASP A 528 7.63 -2.54 18.43
C ASP A 528 7.20 -3.48 17.29
N SER A 529 7.20 -3.00 16.04
CA SER A 529 6.83 -3.78 14.85
C SER A 529 8.00 -4.62 14.34
N THR A 530 7.68 -5.75 13.71
CA THR A 530 8.66 -6.62 13.05
C THR A 530 8.77 -6.30 11.56
N PHE A 531 9.97 -6.53 10.99
CA PHE A 531 10.25 -6.21 9.60
C PHE A 531 11.19 -7.27 9.01
N THR A 532 10.74 -7.98 7.99
CA THR A 532 11.49 -9.03 7.30
C THR A 532 11.90 -8.61 5.88
N GLY A 533 12.06 -7.37 5.60
CA GLY A 533 12.62 -6.82 4.38
C GLY A 533 13.94 -6.09 4.67
N ASN A 534 14.37 -5.24 3.75
CA ASN A 534 15.52 -4.37 3.99
C ASN A 534 15.10 -3.14 4.83
N PRO A 535 15.39 -3.09 6.13
CA PRO A 535 14.92 -2.01 7.01
C PRO A 535 15.59 -0.66 6.72
N ASN A 536 16.57 -0.62 5.83
CA ASN A 536 17.25 0.59 5.36
C ASN A 536 16.73 1.05 3.98
N ASN A 537 15.73 0.38 3.41
CA ASN A 537 15.11 0.79 2.15
C ASN A 537 14.26 2.04 2.38
N GLY A 538 14.76 3.19 2.02
CA GLY A 538 14.02 4.45 2.19
C GLY A 538 14.79 5.64 1.63
N GLY A 539 14.15 6.33 0.71
CA GLY A 539 14.55 7.67 0.32
C GLY A 539 14.62 7.93 -1.17
N GLY A 540 13.77 8.81 -1.64
CA GLY A 540 13.87 9.57 -2.89
C GLY A 540 13.13 8.95 -4.07
N GLY A 541 12.11 9.65 -4.51
CA GLY A 541 11.25 9.28 -5.61
C GLY A 541 12.00 8.81 -6.85
N GLY A 542 11.57 7.67 -7.35
CA GLY A 542 11.98 7.13 -8.62
C GLY A 542 12.67 5.78 -8.48
N SER A 543 11.98 4.77 -9.01
CA SER A 543 12.43 3.39 -9.21
C SER A 543 13.04 2.68 -7.99
N THR A 544 12.49 1.54 -7.70
CA THR A 544 13.16 0.49 -6.91
C THR A 544 14.65 0.49 -7.26
N PRO A 545 15.54 0.41 -6.25
CA PRO A 545 16.83 -0.17 -6.54
C PRO A 545 16.49 -1.52 -7.17
N PRO A 546 17.08 -1.89 -8.31
CA PRO A 546 16.86 -3.22 -8.83
C PRO A 546 17.10 -4.19 -7.67
N SER A 547 16.16 -5.10 -7.45
CA SER A 547 16.42 -6.27 -6.63
C SER A 547 17.79 -6.73 -7.00
N VAL A 548 18.69 -6.89 -6.02
CA VAL A 548 19.99 -7.49 -6.33
C VAL A 548 19.61 -8.83 -6.93
N SER A 549 19.75 -8.95 -8.25
CA SER A 549 19.48 -10.21 -8.90
C SER A 549 20.39 -11.22 -8.21
N ASN A 550 19.81 -12.19 -7.52
CA ASN A 550 20.63 -13.20 -6.91
C ASN A 550 20.87 -14.27 -7.97
N ASP A 551 22.11 -14.36 -8.44
CA ASP A 551 22.49 -15.29 -9.49
C ASP A 551 22.51 -16.74 -8.97
N ILE A 552 22.48 -16.96 -7.64
CA ILE A 552 22.35 -18.28 -7.03
C ILE A 552 20.88 -18.56 -6.68
N ASP A 553 20.50 -19.84 -6.75
CA ASP A 553 19.13 -20.28 -6.49
C ASP A 553 18.72 -20.04 -5.03
N ALA A 554 17.38 -20.06 -4.79
CA ALA A 554 16.80 -19.75 -3.49
C ALA A 554 17.29 -20.69 -2.37
N ASP A 555 17.44 -21.99 -2.63
CA ASP A 555 17.93 -22.96 -1.64
C ASP A 555 19.38 -22.69 -1.28
N SER A 556 20.23 -22.34 -2.23
CA SER A 556 21.63 -21.96 -1.99
C SER A 556 21.77 -20.61 -1.29
N SER A 557 20.80 -19.71 -1.48
CA SER A 557 20.76 -18.38 -0.90
C SER A 557 20.24 -18.39 0.53
N THR A 558 19.03 -18.89 0.76
CA THR A 558 18.31 -18.79 2.05
C THR A 558 18.44 -20.02 2.91
N LEU A 559 18.82 -21.18 2.31
CA LEU A 559 19.03 -22.47 3.02
C LEU A 559 17.79 -23.06 3.69
N GLU A 560 16.60 -22.54 3.40
CA GLU A 560 15.34 -22.95 4.04
C GLU A 560 14.80 -24.27 3.49
N GLY A 561 14.91 -24.55 2.21
CA GLY A 561 14.51 -25.82 1.59
C GLY A 561 15.57 -26.92 1.72
N SER A 562 16.81 -26.59 1.44
CA SER A 562 17.96 -27.52 1.47
C SER A 562 19.28 -26.76 1.56
N VAL A 563 20.42 -27.42 1.43
CA VAL A 563 21.73 -26.74 1.31
C VAL A 563 21.99 -26.20 -0.12
N GLY A 564 21.03 -26.36 -1.03
CA GLY A 564 21.14 -25.94 -2.41
C GLY A 564 22.39 -26.52 -3.09
N GLU A 565 23.11 -25.68 -3.79
CA GLU A 565 24.35 -26.03 -4.50
C GLU A 565 25.58 -26.15 -3.57
N TRP A 566 25.49 -25.81 -2.28
CA TRP A 566 26.63 -25.87 -1.37
C TRP A 566 27.10 -27.28 -1.11
N GLN A 567 28.40 -27.52 -1.30
CA GLN A 567 29.04 -28.81 -1.07
C GLN A 567 30.40 -28.64 -0.44
N ASN A 568 30.89 -29.72 0.23
CA ASN A 568 32.23 -29.73 0.73
C ASN A 568 33.27 -29.74 -0.42
N TRP A 569 34.28 -28.95 -0.26
CA TRP A 569 35.42 -28.95 -1.18
C TRP A 569 36.62 -29.68 -0.57
N TYR A 570 37.00 -29.35 0.68
CA TYR A 570 38.00 -30.12 1.45
C TYR A 570 37.80 -29.90 2.95
N SER A 571 38.23 -30.89 3.74
CA SER A 571 38.31 -30.83 5.21
C SER A 571 37.08 -30.26 5.93
N ALA A 572 35.91 -30.44 5.35
CA ALA A 572 34.64 -29.93 5.87
C ALA A 572 33.50 -30.89 5.57
N THR A 573 32.46 -30.82 6.36
CA THR A 573 31.13 -31.31 6.01
C THR A 573 30.14 -30.15 6.04
N VAL A 574 29.18 -30.13 5.12
CA VAL A 574 28.08 -29.17 5.08
C VAL A 574 26.77 -29.85 5.40
N SER A 575 25.91 -29.15 6.11
CA SER A 575 24.56 -29.63 6.43
C SER A 575 23.64 -28.43 6.69
N GLN A 576 22.39 -28.54 6.31
CA GLN A 576 21.35 -27.63 6.80
C GLN A 576 21.21 -27.82 8.32
N SER A 577 21.07 -26.73 9.03
CA SER A 577 20.98 -26.73 10.52
C SER A 577 19.92 -25.72 10.98
N ASN A 578 19.08 -26.18 11.89
CA ASN A 578 18.13 -25.37 12.64
C ASN A 578 18.63 -24.95 14.03
N ALA A 579 19.90 -25.19 14.33
CA ALA A 579 20.46 -24.79 15.62
C ALA A 579 20.74 -23.30 15.70
N GLU A 580 21.05 -22.67 14.59
CA GLU A 580 21.33 -21.26 14.43
C GLU A 580 20.85 -20.83 13.03
N ALA A 581 20.10 -19.75 12.91
CA ALA A 581 19.72 -19.10 11.66
C ALA A 581 19.87 -17.60 11.83
N HIS A 582 20.26 -16.90 10.75
CA HIS A 582 20.24 -15.44 10.72
C HIS A 582 18.84 -14.96 10.36
N ASN A 583 18.27 -15.54 9.30
CA ASN A 583 16.92 -15.32 8.86
C ASN A 583 16.20 -16.66 8.68
N GLY A 584 14.88 -16.69 8.75
CA GLY A 584 14.15 -17.94 8.62
C GLY A 584 14.40 -18.91 9.79
N SER A 585 14.51 -20.20 9.46
CA SER A 585 14.62 -21.30 10.43
C SER A 585 15.89 -22.15 10.28
N HIS A 586 16.65 -21.97 9.21
CA HIS A 586 17.80 -22.79 8.88
C HIS A 586 19.00 -21.95 8.39
N SER A 587 20.18 -22.54 8.50
CA SER A 587 21.43 -22.01 7.96
C SER A 587 22.33 -23.13 7.47
N LEU A 588 23.37 -22.81 6.72
CA LEU A 588 24.44 -23.74 6.34
C LEU A 588 25.41 -23.93 7.51
N LYS A 589 25.43 -25.12 8.10
CA LYS A 589 26.46 -25.48 9.07
C LYS A 589 27.64 -26.14 8.35
N VAL A 590 28.82 -25.57 8.52
CA VAL A 590 30.09 -26.12 8.10
C VAL A 590 30.80 -26.65 9.33
N ASN A 591 31.11 -27.96 9.38
CA ASN A 591 31.96 -28.55 10.42
C ASN A 591 33.32 -28.86 9.81
N VAL A 592 34.38 -28.43 10.48
CA VAL A 592 35.77 -28.69 10.07
C VAL A 592 36.16 -30.11 10.50
N THR A 593 36.69 -30.88 9.57
CA THR A 593 37.04 -32.29 9.82
C THR A 593 38.51 -32.50 10.09
N ASP A 594 39.38 -31.62 9.66
CA ASP A 594 40.83 -31.76 9.72
C ASP A 594 41.52 -30.46 10.20
N PRO A 595 42.73 -30.51 10.78
CA PRO A 595 43.41 -29.31 11.27
C PRO A 595 44.08 -28.46 10.19
N TRP A 596 43.76 -28.70 8.93
CA TRP A 596 44.33 -27.97 7.76
C TRP A 596 43.42 -26.89 7.19
N GLY A 597 42.44 -26.45 7.98
CA GLY A 597 41.42 -25.54 7.57
C GLY A 597 40.25 -26.25 6.88
N TRP A 598 39.36 -25.49 6.27
CA TRP A 598 38.15 -25.97 5.64
C TRP A 598 37.85 -25.27 4.32
N GLY A 599 37.06 -25.95 3.48
CA GLY A 599 36.56 -25.35 2.25
C GLY A 599 35.24 -25.90 1.79
N VAL A 600 34.35 -24.98 1.39
CA VAL A 600 33.06 -25.29 0.76
C VAL A 600 32.92 -24.50 -0.54
N GLN A 601 32.09 -24.97 -1.46
CA GLN A 601 31.88 -24.31 -2.75
C GLN A 601 30.42 -24.45 -3.20
N THR A 602 29.97 -23.52 -4.07
CA THR A 602 28.69 -23.65 -4.78
C THR A 602 28.87 -24.61 -5.95
N GLY A 603 28.03 -25.63 -6.02
CA GLY A 603 27.82 -26.52 -7.13
C GLY A 603 29.06 -27.17 -7.75
N ASN A 604 28.83 -27.91 -8.81
CA ASN A 604 29.85 -28.49 -9.66
C ASN A 604 30.25 -27.49 -10.74
N TRP A 605 31.43 -27.72 -11.36
CA TRP A 605 31.84 -26.97 -12.53
C TRP A 605 30.80 -27.04 -13.65
N PRO A 606 30.35 -25.90 -14.26
CA PRO A 606 31.01 -24.58 -14.23
C PRO A 606 30.45 -23.58 -13.18
N GLY A 607 29.58 -24.00 -12.30
CA GLY A 607 28.91 -23.15 -11.32
C GLY A 607 27.53 -22.66 -11.81
N PHE A 608 27.05 -21.56 -11.26
CA PHE A 608 25.75 -20.96 -11.57
C PHE A 608 25.88 -19.90 -12.66
N ASP A 609 24.77 -19.62 -13.37
CA ASP A 609 24.72 -18.60 -14.41
C ASP A 609 24.92 -17.20 -13.82
N THR A 610 25.64 -16.33 -14.52
CA THR A 610 25.90 -14.94 -14.14
C THR A 610 26.15 -14.09 -15.38
N SER A 611 26.29 -12.77 -15.20
CA SER A 611 26.65 -11.82 -16.24
C SER A 611 27.92 -11.06 -15.91
N GLU A 612 28.48 -10.37 -16.90
CA GLU A 612 29.56 -9.41 -16.68
C GLU A 612 29.07 -8.17 -15.92
N GLY A 613 29.99 -7.42 -15.28
CA GLY A 613 29.68 -6.17 -14.57
C GLY A 613 30.13 -6.16 -13.13
N LEU A 614 29.78 -5.11 -12.39
CA LEU A 614 30.06 -5.01 -10.96
C LEU A 614 29.05 -5.87 -10.17
N LYS A 615 29.55 -6.85 -9.44
CA LYS A 615 28.74 -7.77 -8.63
C LYS A 615 28.93 -7.50 -7.15
N LYS A 616 27.82 -7.62 -6.40
CA LYS A 616 27.81 -7.69 -4.95
C LYS A 616 27.83 -9.15 -4.52
N LEU A 617 28.73 -9.46 -3.61
CA LEU A 617 28.80 -10.74 -2.92
C LEU A 617 28.56 -10.48 -1.44
N SER A 618 27.58 -11.12 -0.84
CA SER A 618 27.39 -11.02 0.61
C SER A 618 26.84 -12.31 1.19
N PHE A 619 27.07 -12.50 2.48
CA PHE A 619 26.45 -13.52 3.31
C PHE A 619 26.49 -13.11 4.78
N TRP A 620 25.70 -13.74 5.61
CA TRP A 620 25.82 -13.65 7.05
C TRP A 620 26.61 -14.83 7.58
N GLY A 621 27.58 -14.55 8.46
CA GLY A 621 28.45 -15.56 9.03
C GLY A 621 28.53 -15.46 10.55
N LYS A 622 28.59 -16.60 11.21
CA LYS A 622 28.69 -16.75 12.67
C LYS A 622 29.62 -17.88 13.03
N LEU A 623 30.48 -17.65 14.01
CA LEU A 623 31.29 -18.70 14.59
C LEU A 623 30.40 -19.63 15.45
N GLY A 624 30.40 -20.91 15.16
CA GLY A 624 29.73 -21.96 15.94
C GLY A 624 30.60 -22.47 17.09
N SER A 625 31.76 -22.98 16.77
CA SER A 625 32.78 -23.46 17.74
C SER A 625 34.17 -23.17 17.20
N GLY A 626 35.13 -23.09 18.11
CA GLY A 626 36.51 -22.78 17.76
C GLY A 626 36.90 -21.35 18.01
N THR A 627 38.08 -20.95 17.50
CA THR A 627 38.61 -19.59 17.66
C THR A 627 39.29 -19.11 16.40
N ASN A 628 39.09 -17.80 16.07
CA ASN A 628 39.81 -17.11 14.99
C ASN A 628 39.59 -17.67 13.58
N LEU A 629 38.37 -18.14 13.24
CA LEU A 629 38.07 -18.55 11.89
C LEU A 629 37.92 -17.29 11.01
N GLN A 630 38.93 -17.01 10.21
CA GLN A 630 38.90 -15.93 9.20
C GLN A 630 38.62 -16.53 7.84
N PRO A 631 37.43 -16.37 7.30
CA PRO A 631 37.12 -16.91 5.98
C PRO A 631 37.77 -16.09 4.86
N LYS A 632 38.01 -16.76 3.74
CA LYS A 632 38.39 -16.18 2.47
C LYS A 632 37.40 -16.62 1.42
N MET A 633 36.86 -15.67 0.66
CA MET A 633 36.01 -15.97 -0.49
C MET A 633 36.84 -15.91 -1.76
N THR A 634 36.67 -16.90 -2.62
CA THR A 634 37.27 -16.94 -3.96
C THR A 634 36.16 -17.09 -4.97
N VAL A 635 36.06 -16.16 -5.93
CA VAL A 635 35.10 -16.24 -7.03
C VAL A 635 35.87 -16.46 -8.34
N LYS A 636 35.43 -17.44 -9.12
CA LYS A 636 35.93 -17.71 -10.47
C LYS A 636 34.84 -17.36 -11.47
N TRP A 637 35.19 -16.49 -12.37
CA TRP A 637 34.36 -16.08 -13.51
C TRP A 637 34.74 -16.88 -14.76
N LEU A 638 33.75 -17.43 -15.45
CA LEU A 638 33.98 -18.26 -16.64
C LEU A 638 33.16 -17.73 -17.82
N ASP A 639 33.71 -17.94 -19.00
CA ASP A 639 33.01 -17.65 -20.27
C ASP A 639 31.99 -18.76 -20.61
N SER A 640 31.21 -18.57 -21.67
CA SER A 640 30.22 -19.56 -22.16
C SER A 640 30.87 -20.88 -22.63
N GLY A 641 32.19 -20.92 -22.84
CA GLY A 641 33.00 -22.13 -23.12
C GLY A 641 33.60 -22.76 -21.86
N TYR A 642 33.25 -22.22 -20.68
CA TYR A 642 33.72 -22.65 -19.37
C TYR A 642 35.22 -22.46 -19.12
N ASN A 643 35.83 -21.51 -19.81
CA ASN A 643 37.21 -21.11 -19.54
C ASN A 643 37.21 -20.06 -18.43
N VAL A 644 38.14 -20.17 -17.48
CA VAL A 644 38.29 -19.16 -16.43
C VAL A 644 38.81 -17.86 -17.01
N LEU A 645 38.01 -16.83 -16.95
CA LEU A 645 38.35 -15.48 -17.36
C LEU A 645 39.15 -14.76 -16.27
N GLN A 646 38.68 -14.85 -15.02
CA GLN A 646 39.28 -14.18 -13.89
C GLN A 646 38.98 -14.93 -12.58
N THR A 647 39.85 -14.74 -11.59
CA THR A 647 39.66 -15.19 -10.22
C THR A 647 39.84 -14.00 -9.28
N ASN A 648 38.85 -13.75 -8.43
CA ASN A 648 38.91 -12.74 -7.39
C ASN A 648 38.99 -13.40 -6.03
N ASP A 649 39.93 -12.96 -5.19
CA ASP A 649 40.08 -13.38 -3.80
C ASP A 649 39.72 -12.21 -2.90
N VAL A 650 38.77 -12.47 -1.95
CA VAL A 650 38.30 -11.49 -0.96
C VAL A 650 38.60 -12.06 0.44
N THR A 651 39.46 -11.36 1.18
CA THR A 651 39.72 -11.71 2.58
C THR A 651 38.63 -11.07 3.45
N LEU A 652 37.98 -11.86 4.28
CA LEU A 652 36.84 -11.50 5.07
C LEU A 652 37.25 -11.24 6.55
N PRO A 653 36.42 -10.54 7.34
CA PRO A 653 36.69 -10.34 8.75
C PRO A 653 36.66 -11.66 9.53
N VAL A 654 37.32 -11.71 10.68
CA VAL A 654 37.24 -12.84 11.58
C VAL A 654 35.81 -12.96 12.11
N LEU A 655 35.22 -14.16 12.01
CA LEU A 655 33.87 -14.40 12.50
C LEU A 655 33.82 -14.45 14.02
N THR A 656 32.78 -13.89 14.58
CA THR A 656 32.49 -13.89 16.03
C THR A 656 31.29 -14.79 16.34
N SER A 657 30.99 -14.95 17.63
CA SER A 657 29.83 -15.72 18.10
C SER A 657 28.48 -15.01 17.84
N THR A 658 28.48 -13.81 17.23
CA THR A 658 27.29 -13.10 16.75
C THR A 658 27.27 -13.09 15.24
N TRP A 659 26.08 -13.05 14.63
CA TRP A 659 25.92 -12.93 13.20
C TRP A 659 26.55 -11.62 12.69
N GLN A 660 27.31 -11.73 11.64
CA GLN A 660 28.00 -10.62 10.98
C GLN A 660 27.71 -10.65 9.49
N ASN A 661 27.25 -9.50 8.95
CA ASN A 661 27.17 -9.35 7.50
C ASN A 661 28.56 -9.19 6.90
N VAL A 662 28.85 -9.99 5.91
CA VAL A 662 30.09 -9.96 5.17
C VAL A 662 29.75 -9.64 3.72
N SER A 663 30.35 -8.58 3.17
CA SER A 663 30.02 -8.07 1.86
C SER A 663 31.28 -7.60 1.13
N ALA A 664 31.29 -7.80 -0.20
CA ALA A 664 32.33 -7.27 -1.09
C ALA A 664 31.77 -6.98 -2.47
N LEU A 665 32.32 -5.95 -3.12
CA LEU A 665 32.08 -5.66 -4.53
C LEU A 665 33.25 -6.24 -5.35
N VAL A 666 32.91 -7.00 -6.40
CA VAL A 666 33.88 -7.59 -7.31
C VAL A 666 33.47 -7.36 -8.76
N ASP A 667 34.42 -7.19 -9.63
CA ASP A 667 34.18 -7.02 -11.07
C ASP A 667 34.15 -8.38 -11.75
N ALA A 668 33.03 -8.79 -12.30
CA ALA A 668 32.92 -9.88 -13.26
C ALA A 668 33.42 -9.38 -14.61
N PRO A 669 34.43 -9.99 -15.20
CA PRO A 669 35.05 -9.52 -16.45
C PRO A 669 34.11 -9.67 -17.64
N ALA A 670 34.39 -8.91 -18.72
CA ALA A 670 33.64 -9.01 -19.97
C ALA A 670 33.62 -10.46 -20.49
N GLY A 671 32.42 -10.93 -20.89
CA GLY A 671 32.21 -12.28 -21.37
C GLY A 671 31.96 -13.33 -20.28
N SER A 672 31.77 -12.90 -19.00
CA SER A 672 31.35 -13.79 -17.93
C SER A 672 29.96 -14.37 -18.22
N ALA A 673 29.85 -15.70 -18.12
CA ALA A 673 28.59 -16.43 -18.32
C ALA A 673 28.24 -17.31 -17.12
N THR A 674 29.22 -17.83 -16.39
CA THR A 674 29.02 -18.60 -15.17
C THR A 674 30.02 -18.18 -14.08
N ALA A 675 29.65 -18.44 -12.80
CA ALA A 675 30.52 -18.21 -11.65
C ALA A 675 30.54 -19.37 -10.66
N LEU A 676 31.69 -19.58 -10.04
CA LEU A 676 31.86 -20.54 -8.94
C LEU A 676 32.38 -19.80 -7.70
N VAL A 677 31.65 -19.87 -6.61
CA VAL A 677 32.04 -19.27 -5.34
C VAL A 677 32.61 -20.35 -4.41
N ARG A 678 33.72 -20.05 -3.76
CA ARG A 678 34.34 -20.86 -2.72
C ARG A 678 34.53 -20.06 -1.45
N LEU A 679 34.23 -20.67 -0.32
CA LEU A 679 34.61 -20.17 0.99
C LEU A 679 35.62 -21.13 1.61
N THR A 680 36.70 -20.57 2.10
CA THR A 680 37.76 -21.32 2.78
C THR A 680 38.14 -20.61 4.06
N GLY A 681 38.63 -21.33 5.03
CA GLY A 681 39.12 -20.74 6.28
C GLY A 681 40.05 -21.64 7.03
N ASP A 682 40.81 -21.05 7.94
CA ASP A 682 41.59 -21.81 8.91
C ASP A 682 40.63 -22.47 9.93
N GLY A 683 41.11 -23.51 10.62
CA GLY A 683 40.30 -24.17 11.64
C GLY A 683 40.91 -25.52 12.03
N ASN A 684 40.43 -26.10 13.14
CA ASN A 684 40.80 -27.39 13.62
C ASN A 684 39.62 -28.36 13.55
N ALA A 685 39.91 -29.64 13.53
CA ALA A 685 38.85 -30.65 13.59
C ALA A 685 37.93 -30.43 14.78
N GLY A 686 36.62 -30.32 14.52
CA GLY A 686 35.59 -30.04 15.52
C GLY A 686 35.17 -28.58 15.60
N ASP A 687 35.86 -27.66 14.93
CA ASP A 687 35.40 -26.28 14.77
C ASP A 687 34.20 -26.21 13.80
N SER A 688 33.37 -25.18 13.96
CA SER A 688 32.22 -24.99 13.06
C SER A 688 31.90 -23.53 12.81
N VAL A 689 31.31 -23.27 11.67
CA VAL A 689 30.72 -21.96 11.32
C VAL A 689 29.30 -22.16 10.80
N TYR A 690 28.48 -21.14 11.00
CA TYR A 690 27.15 -21.01 10.39
C TYR A 690 27.18 -19.90 9.37
N LEU A 691 26.60 -20.16 8.21
CA LEU A 691 26.54 -19.22 7.08
C LEU A 691 25.11 -19.15 6.58
N ASP A 692 24.65 -17.96 6.20
CA ASP A 692 23.25 -17.72 5.85
C ASP A 692 23.10 -16.54 4.91
N ASP A 693 21.91 -16.41 4.26
CA ASP A 693 21.52 -15.27 3.42
C ASP A 693 22.57 -14.88 2.37
N PHE A 694 22.92 -15.84 1.53
CA PHE A 694 23.90 -15.59 0.46
C PHE A 694 23.31 -14.76 -0.68
N VAL A 695 24.04 -13.75 -1.12
CA VAL A 695 23.75 -12.95 -2.31
C VAL A 695 24.96 -12.94 -3.21
N VAL A 696 24.75 -13.29 -4.45
CA VAL A 696 25.69 -13.12 -5.55
C VAL A 696 24.93 -12.54 -6.73
N GLY A 697 25.11 -11.28 -7.05
CA GLY A 697 24.33 -10.65 -8.10
C GLY A 697 24.82 -9.26 -8.45
N ASP A 698 24.14 -8.58 -9.34
CA ASP A 698 24.54 -7.22 -9.73
C ASP A 698 24.61 -6.29 -8.54
N ALA A 699 25.62 -5.43 -8.49
CA ALA A 699 25.74 -4.46 -7.41
C ALA A 699 24.56 -3.48 -7.43
N PRO A 700 23.92 -3.21 -6.26
CA PRO A 700 22.86 -2.23 -6.21
C PRO A 700 23.31 -0.90 -6.79
N ASN A 701 22.50 -0.28 -7.66
CA ASN A 701 22.82 1.01 -8.25
C ASN A 701 21.87 2.07 -7.67
N ILE A 702 22.41 3.19 -7.22
CA ILE A 702 21.61 4.34 -6.75
C ILE A 702 20.88 5.01 -7.93
N LEU A 703 21.36 4.83 -9.16
CA LEU A 703 20.77 5.36 -10.38
C LEU A 703 19.71 4.39 -10.93
N ASP A 704 18.59 4.89 -11.40
CA ASP A 704 17.61 4.09 -12.15
C ASP A 704 18.15 3.59 -13.50
N ALA A 705 17.53 2.56 -14.07
CA ALA A 705 17.99 1.91 -15.29
C ALA A 705 18.10 2.88 -16.50
N GLY A 706 17.16 3.82 -16.64
CA GLY A 706 17.23 4.86 -17.68
C GLY A 706 18.42 5.79 -17.48
N THR A 707 18.66 6.23 -16.25
CA THR A 707 19.81 7.09 -15.90
C THR A 707 21.13 6.34 -15.95
N ALA A 708 21.13 5.06 -15.61
CA ALA A 708 22.33 4.22 -15.62
C ALA A 708 22.81 3.88 -17.04
N GLY A 709 21.90 3.55 -17.96
CA GLY A 709 22.28 3.04 -19.27
C GLY A 709 21.34 3.39 -20.42
N GLY A 710 20.31 4.22 -20.19
CA GLY A 710 19.38 4.58 -21.25
C GLY A 710 18.31 3.51 -21.54
N GLU A 711 18.14 2.49 -20.68
CA GLU A 711 17.17 1.44 -20.87
C GLU A 711 15.73 2.01 -20.78
N GLY A 712 14.99 1.89 -21.87
CA GLY A 712 13.64 2.41 -22.02
C GLY A 712 13.52 3.94 -22.13
N SER A 713 14.43 4.72 -21.51
CA SER A 713 14.45 6.19 -21.54
C SER A 713 15.85 6.71 -21.17
N ALA A 714 16.08 8.02 -21.29
CA ALA A 714 17.31 8.65 -20.77
C ALA A 714 17.27 8.90 -19.23
N GLY A 715 16.25 8.38 -18.52
CA GLY A 715 16.11 8.58 -17.09
C GLY A 715 16.09 10.04 -16.71
N GLN A 716 16.91 10.41 -15.73
CA GLN A 716 17.04 11.78 -15.26
C GLN A 716 17.97 12.68 -16.10
N TRP A 717 18.63 12.15 -17.14
CA TRP A 717 19.54 12.96 -17.95
C TRP A 717 18.84 14.05 -18.75
N GLN A 718 19.42 15.23 -18.74
CA GLN A 718 19.00 16.39 -19.54
C GLN A 718 20.21 17.12 -20.13
N ASP A 719 19.96 17.88 -21.18
CA ASP A 719 20.94 18.75 -21.81
C ASP A 719 21.41 19.82 -20.80
N TRP A 720 22.70 20.07 -20.73
CA TRP A 720 23.25 21.14 -19.90
C TRP A 720 23.88 22.24 -20.77
N TYR A 721 24.84 21.91 -21.60
CA TYR A 721 25.40 22.85 -22.60
C TYR A 721 26.01 22.09 -23.79
N SER A 722 25.88 22.68 -24.97
CA SER A 722 26.50 22.20 -26.21
C SER A 722 26.33 20.73 -26.53
N ALA A 723 25.26 20.10 -26.02
CA ALA A 723 24.93 18.70 -26.28
C ALA A 723 23.44 18.43 -26.15
N THR A 724 23.00 17.37 -26.82
CA THR A 724 21.73 16.68 -26.51
C THR A 724 22.03 15.28 -26.02
N ILE A 725 21.21 14.79 -25.06
CA ILE A 725 21.30 13.43 -24.52
C ILE A 725 19.98 12.71 -24.65
N ALA A 726 20.00 11.45 -25.11
CA ALA A 726 18.83 10.62 -25.29
C ALA A 726 19.17 9.13 -25.20
N SER A 727 18.19 8.29 -24.90
CA SER A 727 18.31 6.84 -25.06
C SER A 727 18.47 6.46 -26.52
N SER A 728 19.32 5.50 -26.81
CA SER A 728 19.64 5.04 -28.16
C SER A 728 19.96 3.56 -28.23
N THR A 729 19.38 2.87 -29.19
CA THR A 729 19.65 1.46 -29.51
C THR A 729 20.77 1.26 -30.50
N GLU A 730 21.48 2.32 -30.92
CA GLU A 730 22.57 2.23 -31.91
C GLU A 730 23.81 1.54 -31.36
N ALA A 731 24.02 1.60 -30.06
CA ALA A 731 25.09 0.90 -29.37
C ALA A 731 24.65 0.65 -27.92
N ALA A 732 24.92 -0.54 -27.37
CA ALA A 732 24.76 -0.85 -25.96
C ALA A 732 26.02 -1.61 -25.48
N TYR A 733 26.40 -1.41 -24.24
CA TYR A 733 27.40 -2.24 -23.57
C TYR A 733 26.71 -3.44 -22.96
N THR A 734 25.67 -3.19 -22.13
CA THR A 734 24.73 -4.22 -21.67
C THR A 734 23.30 -3.86 -22.11
N GLY A 735 22.35 -4.76 -21.92
CA GLY A 735 20.96 -4.50 -22.26
C GLY A 735 20.71 -4.27 -23.76
N THR A 736 19.81 -3.36 -24.08
CA THR A 736 19.35 -3.06 -25.44
C THR A 736 19.62 -1.63 -25.87
N SER A 737 19.97 -0.74 -24.96
CA SER A 737 20.13 0.69 -25.20
C SER A 737 21.36 1.26 -24.48
N SER A 738 21.72 2.47 -24.80
CA SER A 738 22.68 3.29 -24.07
C SER A 738 22.28 4.77 -24.14
N LEU A 739 22.91 5.63 -23.38
CA LEU A 739 22.77 7.07 -23.46
C LEU A 739 23.63 7.63 -24.59
N LYS A 740 23.01 8.16 -25.64
CA LYS A 740 23.72 8.83 -26.73
C LYS A 740 23.81 10.32 -26.46
N VAL A 741 25.03 10.86 -26.44
CA VAL A 741 25.30 12.29 -26.38
C VAL A 741 25.70 12.76 -27.76
N ASN A 742 25.00 13.76 -28.31
CA ASN A 742 25.35 14.43 -29.55
C ASN A 742 25.85 15.85 -29.24
N VAL A 743 27.05 16.19 -29.66
CA VAL A 743 27.65 17.53 -29.46
C VAL A 743 27.09 18.53 -30.48
N THR A 744 26.65 19.68 -30.02
CA THR A 744 26.01 20.71 -30.86
C THR A 744 26.94 21.87 -31.21
N ASP A 745 27.98 22.09 -30.40
CA ASP A 745 28.90 23.23 -30.53
C ASP A 745 30.38 22.82 -30.33
N PRO A 746 31.36 23.59 -30.86
CA PRO A 746 32.78 23.17 -30.84
C PRO A 746 33.50 23.47 -29.49
N TRP A 747 32.81 23.82 -28.43
CA TRP A 747 33.45 24.30 -27.19
C TRP A 747 33.47 23.26 -26.07
N GLY A 748 33.34 21.99 -26.40
CA GLY A 748 33.08 20.92 -25.43
C GLY A 748 31.58 20.75 -25.16
N TRP A 749 31.24 19.83 -24.30
CA TRP A 749 29.83 19.50 -24.02
C TRP A 749 29.60 19.12 -22.56
N GLY A 750 28.36 19.19 -22.10
CA GLY A 750 27.91 18.71 -20.79
C GLY A 750 26.47 18.29 -20.80
N ALA A 751 26.22 17.19 -20.09
CA ALA A 751 24.90 16.68 -19.74
C ALA A 751 24.80 16.50 -18.21
N GLN A 752 23.63 16.67 -17.65
CA GLN A 752 23.44 16.59 -16.20
C GLN A 752 22.13 15.90 -15.86
N THR A 753 21.99 15.39 -14.66
CA THR A 753 20.72 14.86 -14.20
C THR A 753 19.77 15.99 -13.80
N ALA A 754 18.45 15.82 -14.01
CA ALA A 754 17.41 16.84 -13.75
C ALA A 754 16.96 16.88 -12.29
N ASN A 755 17.22 15.83 -11.52
CA ASN A 755 16.70 15.59 -10.17
C ASN A 755 17.47 16.34 -9.07
N TRP A 756 17.61 17.68 -9.18
CA TRP A 756 18.26 18.49 -8.14
C TRP A 756 17.58 18.25 -6.76
N PRO A 757 18.34 18.05 -5.65
CA PRO A 757 19.81 18.09 -5.52
C PRO A 757 20.52 16.76 -5.80
N GLY A 758 19.88 15.78 -6.45
CA GLY A 758 20.48 14.53 -6.87
C GLY A 758 19.79 13.29 -6.27
N PHE A 759 20.43 12.15 -6.42
CA PHE A 759 19.95 10.86 -5.90
C PHE A 759 20.26 10.72 -4.42
N ALA A 760 19.31 10.22 -3.65
CA ALA A 760 19.50 10.00 -2.23
C ALA A 760 20.64 9.01 -1.96
N THR A 761 21.55 9.37 -1.05
CA THR A 761 22.65 8.52 -0.64
C THR A 761 23.20 8.99 0.71
N GLY A 762 23.97 8.13 1.38
CA GLY A 762 24.61 8.46 2.66
C GLY A 762 26.11 8.76 2.56
N THR A 763 26.71 9.02 3.70
CA THR A 763 28.17 9.20 3.86
C THR A 763 28.92 7.91 3.67
N GLY A 764 30.21 7.96 3.38
CA GLY A 764 31.11 6.81 3.36
C GLY A 764 31.67 6.46 2.00
N SER A 765 32.29 5.29 1.91
CA SER A 765 32.95 4.84 0.69
C SER A 765 31.94 4.47 -0.39
N LYS A 766 32.10 4.99 -1.59
CA LYS A 766 31.24 4.75 -2.75
C LYS A 766 32.08 4.23 -3.92
N LYS A 767 31.55 3.22 -4.60
CA LYS A 767 32.10 2.76 -5.87
C LYS A 767 31.37 3.44 -7.01
N VAL A 768 32.11 4.01 -7.95
CA VAL A 768 31.59 4.61 -9.19
C VAL A 768 32.24 3.89 -10.37
N SER A 769 31.41 3.51 -11.35
CA SER A 769 31.92 3.05 -12.63
C SER A 769 30.93 3.41 -13.75
N TYR A 770 31.43 3.52 -14.97
CA TYR A 770 30.65 3.74 -16.18
C TYR A 770 31.41 3.24 -17.40
N TRP A 771 30.69 2.90 -18.45
CA TRP A 771 31.27 2.58 -19.74
C TRP A 771 31.01 3.72 -20.72
N ALA A 772 32.02 3.98 -21.57
CA ALA A 772 31.90 5.00 -22.61
C ALA A 772 32.54 4.52 -23.91
N LYS A 773 31.93 4.92 -25.03
CA LYS A 773 32.35 4.55 -26.37
C LYS A 773 32.21 5.76 -27.31
N GLN A 774 33.21 6.02 -28.12
CA GLN A 774 33.11 7.02 -29.18
C GLN A 774 32.09 6.61 -30.25
N GLY A 775 31.20 7.52 -30.60
CA GLY A 775 30.30 7.39 -31.74
C GLY A 775 30.94 7.97 -33.01
N THR A 776 30.40 9.09 -33.50
CA THR A 776 30.97 9.84 -34.66
C THR A 776 31.95 10.89 -34.17
N GLY A 777 32.92 11.23 -34.99
CA GLY A 777 33.87 12.33 -34.78
C GLY A 777 35.05 11.97 -33.86
N ALA A 778 35.56 12.96 -33.11
CA ALA A 778 36.83 12.86 -32.40
C ALA A 778 36.76 13.31 -30.93
N ILE A 779 35.78 12.88 -30.17
CA ILE A 779 35.73 13.10 -28.72
C ILE A 779 36.81 12.25 -28.05
N SER A 780 37.77 12.89 -27.41
CA SER A 780 38.95 12.19 -26.88
C SER A 780 38.84 11.81 -25.41
N ASN A 781 37.92 12.38 -24.65
CA ASN A 781 37.77 12.10 -23.23
C ASN A 781 36.34 12.32 -22.77
N VAL A 782 35.97 11.77 -21.61
CA VAL A 782 34.73 12.07 -20.86
C VAL A 782 35.04 12.02 -19.37
N THR A 783 34.41 12.87 -18.61
CA THR A 783 34.54 12.91 -17.16
C THR A 783 33.14 12.83 -16.55
N LEU A 784 32.90 11.80 -15.75
CA LEU A 784 31.73 11.73 -14.86
C LEU A 784 32.05 12.50 -13.58
N ARG A 785 31.17 13.38 -13.13
CA ARG A 785 31.34 14.19 -11.93
C ARG A 785 30.20 13.94 -10.96
N ILE A 786 30.56 13.76 -9.69
CA ILE A 786 29.62 13.53 -8.60
C ILE A 786 29.75 14.72 -7.64
N LYS A 787 28.63 15.38 -7.37
CA LYS A 787 28.53 16.45 -6.39
C LYS A 787 27.73 15.96 -5.19
N TRP A 788 28.33 16.04 -4.01
CA TRP A 788 27.73 15.60 -2.76
C TRP A 788 27.06 16.78 -2.05
N PHE A 789 25.80 16.64 -1.67
CA PHE A 789 25.04 17.67 -0.97
C PHE A 789 24.55 17.14 0.39
N ASP A 790 24.43 18.06 1.37
CA ASP A 790 23.77 17.79 2.66
C ASP A 790 22.24 17.85 2.57
N GLY A 791 21.53 17.55 3.67
CA GLY A 791 20.07 17.62 3.74
C GLY A 791 19.51 19.04 3.58
N GLY A 792 20.32 20.05 3.73
CA GLY A 792 19.98 21.45 3.43
C GLY A 792 20.33 21.90 2.01
N GLN A 793 20.68 20.96 1.13
CA GLN A 793 21.08 21.18 -0.27
C GLN A 793 22.36 22.04 -0.43
N ASN A 794 23.23 22.08 0.57
CA ASN A 794 24.53 22.71 0.43
C ASN A 794 25.56 21.76 -0.16
N LEU A 795 26.32 22.25 -1.14
CA LEU A 795 27.40 21.46 -1.75
C LEU A 795 28.51 21.20 -0.72
N LEU A 796 28.76 19.94 -0.41
CA LEU A 796 29.81 19.49 0.50
C LEU A 796 31.13 19.25 -0.23
N GLN A 797 31.10 18.53 -1.36
CA GLN A 797 32.27 18.12 -2.11
C GLN A 797 31.91 17.83 -3.57
N THR A 798 32.90 17.89 -4.44
CA THR A 798 32.82 17.49 -5.85
C THR A 798 33.97 16.55 -6.17
N ASP A 799 33.61 15.35 -6.67
CA ASP A 799 34.56 14.36 -7.14
C ASP A 799 34.41 14.13 -8.63
N THR A 800 35.48 13.64 -9.27
CA THR A 800 35.50 13.36 -10.72
C THR A 800 36.08 12.01 -11.02
N VAL A 801 35.49 11.34 -12.02
CA VAL A 801 35.94 10.04 -12.54
C VAL A 801 36.26 10.22 -14.03
N PRO A 802 37.50 10.58 -14.38
CA PRO A 802 37.86 10.84 -15.76
C PRO A 802 38.18 9.55 -16.53
N LEU A 803 37.74 9.49 -17.79
CA LEU A 803 38.23 8.61 -18.81
C LEU A 803 39.01 9.44 -19.84
N THR A 804 40.34 9.38 -19.80
CA THR A 804 41.26 10.29 -20.52
C THR A 804 41.50 9.91 -21.96
N SER A 805 41.09 8.73 -22.39
CA SER A 805 41.13 8.31 -23.79
C SER A 805 39.83 7.58 -24.15
N LEU A 806 39.16 8.04 -25.20
CA LEU A 806 37.95 7.43 -25.73
C LEU A 806 38.21 6.87 -27.11
N SER A 807 37.70 5.68 -27.41
CA SER A 807 37.84 4.99 -28.68
C SER A 807 36.53 4.43 -29.20
N SER A 808 36.54 3.83 -30.38
CA SER A 808 35.39 3.13 -30.96
C SER A 808 35.00 1.82 -30.22
N SER A 809 35.81 1.37 -29.27
CA SER A 809 35.48 0.25 -28.37
C SER A 809 35.04 0.79 -27.02
N TRP A 810 34.15 0.07 -26.32
CA TRP A 810 33.75 0.40 -24.97
C TRP A 810 34.94 0.42 -24.01
N GLN A 811 35.03 1.46 -23.22
CA GLN A 811 36.10 1.68 -22.24
C GLN A 811 35.47 2.07 -20.90
N ARG A 812 36.07 1.61 -19.80
CA ARG A 812 35.53 1.79 -18.45
C ARG A 812 36.24 2.90 -17.70
N GLY A 813 35.47 3.83 -17.16
CA GLY A 813 35.87 4.74 -16.10
C GLY A 813 35.45 4.17 -14.75
N THR A 814 36.35 4.17 -13.75
CA THR A 814 35.99 3.68 -12.40
C THR A 814 36.83 4.39 -11.32
N ALA A 815 36.22 4.58 -10.15
CA ALA A 815 36.87 5.11 -8.96
C ALA A 815 36.16 4.64 -7.66
N THR A 816 36.91 4.64 -6.56
CA THR A 816 36.32 4.62 -5.22
C THR A 816 36.39 6.03 -4.66
N LEU A 817 35.25 6.59 -4.32
CA LEU A 817 35.10 7.93 -3.79
C LEU A 817 34.72 7.88 -2.30
N THR A 818 34.85 8.98 -1.58
CA THR A 818 34.39 9.08 -0.19
C THR A 818 33.37 10.21 -0.09
N ALA A 819 32.10 9.85 0.01
CA ALA A 819 31.06 10.80 0.31
C ALA A 819 31.27 11.40 1.69
N PRO A 820 31.39 12.75 1.82
CA PRO A 820 31.74 13.41 3.09
C PRO A 820 30.64 13.22 4.16
N ALA A 821 31.01 13.47 5.42
CA ALA A 821 30.07 13.44 6.52
C ALA A 821 28.93 14.47 6.30
N GLY A 822 27.68 14.04 6.54
CA GLY A 822 26.50 14.86 6.29
C GLY A 822 25.94 14.76 4.87
N THR A 823 26.52 13.92 3.98
CA THR A 823 25.96 13.69 2.65
C THR A 823 24.55 13.10 2.75
N ALA A 824 23.62 13.70 2.02
CA ALA A 824 22.24 13.25 1.86
C ALA A 824 21.92 12.90 0.40
N THR A 825 22.57 13.57 -0.58
CA THR A 825 22.36 13.29 -2.00
C THR A 825 23.63 13.37 -2.83
N ALA A 826 23.61 12.68 -4.00
CA ALA A 826 24.64 12.71 -5.02
C ALA A 826 24.05 13.21 -6.35
N TYR A 827 24.52 14.33 -6.84
CA TYR A 827 24.16 14.86 -8.14
C TYR A 827 25.19 14.47 -9.19
N VAL A 828 24.72 13.98 -10.33
CA VAL A 828 25.59 13.41 -11.36
C VAL A 828 25.56 14.26 -12.63
N ASP A 829 26.72 14.57 -13.16
CA ASP A 829 26.88 15.17 -14.48
C ASP A 829 28.06 14.55 -15.25
N ALA A 830 27.99 14.63 -16.56
CA ALA A 830 29.05 14.18 -17.46
C ALA A 830 29.45 15.31 -18.42
N TYR A 831 30.75 15.45 -18.67
CA TYR A 831 31.26 16.50 -19.55
C TYR A 831 32.57 16.10 -20.25
N SER A 832 32.87 16.84 -21.29
CA SER A 832 34.20 16.85 -21.95
C SER A 832 34.57 18.25 -22.42
N THR A 833 35.85 18.50 -22.45
CA THR A 833 36.42 19.72 -23.06
C THR A 833 36.77 19.51 -24.54
N SER A 834 36.50 18.34 -25.10
CA SER A 834 36.72 17.98 -26.48
C SER A 834 35.42 17.66 -27.21
N GLY A 835 35.43 17.76 -28.53
CA GLY A 835 34.27 17.49 -29.38
C GLY A 835 33.94 18.72 -30.25
N SER A 836 33.36 18.46 -31.39
CA SER A 836 32.88 19.44 -32.37
C SER A 836 31.42 19.17 -32.69
N ALA A 837 30.70 20.15 -33.19
CA ALA A 837 29.31 19.96 -33.63
C ALA A 837 29.19 18.76 -34.59
N GLY A 838 28.31 17.81 -34.29
CA GLY A 838 28.09 16.57 -35.01
C GLY A 838 28.87 15.36 -34.48
N ASP A 839 29.77 15.56 -33.51
CA ASP A 839 30.43 14.44 -32.83
C ASP A 839 29.45 13.78 -31.87
N SER A 840 29.63 12.48 -31.58
CA SER A 840 28.81 11.76 -30.61
C SER A 840 29.59 10.75 -29.79
N LEU A 841 29.08 10.41 -28.63
CA LEU A 841 29.51 9.30 -27.79
C LEU A 841 28.33 8.58 -27.16
N TYR A 842 28.60 7.41 -26.62
CA TYR A 842 27.65 6.60 -25.85
C TYR A 842 28.17 6.42 -24.43
N LEU A 843 27.27 6.51 -23.46
CA LEU A 843 27.49 6.19 -22.04
C LEU A 843 26.58 5.05 -21.65
N ASP A 844 27.07 4.10 -20.85
CA ASP A 844 26.31 2.94 -20.43
C ASP A 844 26.82 2.41 -19.08
N ASP A 845 26.00 1.60 -18.41
CA ASP A 845 26.33 0.97 -17.14
C ASP A 845 26.96 1.95 -16.13
N ILE A 846 26.32 3.10 -15.97
CA ILE A 846 26.74 4.08 -14.96
C ILE A 846 26.28 3.58 -13.61
N ILE A 847 27.22 3.22 -12.74
CA ILE A 847 26.97 2.67 -11.41
C ILE A 847 27.50 3.62 -10.36
N LEU A 848 26.65 3.95 -9.39
CA LEU A 848 27.02 4.60 -8.14
C LEU A 848 26.46 3.74 -7.01
N THR A 849 27.29 3.15 -6.18
CA THR A 849 26.89 2.20 -5.13
C THR A 849 27.75 2.36 -3.87
N ASP A 850 27.25 1.87 -2.74
CA ASP A 850 28.04 1.72 -1.51
C ASP A 850 29.14 0.68 -1.72
N ASN A 851 30.38 1.00 -1.24
CA ASN A 851 31.55 0.15 -1.44
C ASN A 851 31.85 -0.69 -0.19
#